data_eebd85348e65d45218d5170420a05b93
#
_entry.id   eebd85348e65d45218d5170420a05b93
#
_cell.length_a   1.000
_cell.length_b   1.000
_cell.length_c   1.000
_cell.angle_alpha   90.00
_cell.angle_beta   90.00
_cell.angle_gamma   90.00
#
_symmetry.space_group_name_H-M   'P 1'
#
loop_
_entity.id
_entity.type
_entity.pdbx_description
1 polymer ?
#
loop_
_entity_poly.entity_id
_entity_poly.type
_entity_poly.pdbx_seq_one_letter_code
_entity_poly.pdbx_strand_id
1 'polypeptide(L)'
;MLEKQTFKNQDLVLKVSENVDPRVFDINKYEPFLDALCGEREYQKEAIRITLRYLLGGQYKNLRELAEENYHQNPILQEKYASFEDFVKNLQLPDKLYCSLDLATGTGKSYILYGLARVMLAEGAVDQVLVLCPSTTIEDGLLDKFHVLSADRTLRDLLKSAGAKILNPGIINATETIKKEDICVENIHAVYKHVKSAIRDSLKGRGQRTLVLNDEVHHMVSGPKSELKKWKEFLLDPEFNFRYIVGDSGTCYVKNDYFADVIYRFSLRQSIEEKFVKTFFYAIEGVPKNEDEKFQWIYENHRKNRKKYYKIKPLTILVTKDISACKELTEKWIKFIAEKEKISRERAEKKVLIVTSAPEHKENIPKLRTVDDRNNPVEWITSVSMLSEGWDVENVFQIVPHEERAFNSKLLIAQVLGRGLRIPKVYKGEQPTVTVFNHDKWSKNIKYLVEEVLEIEKRIHSYIISKKENYNFDLFNIDYKKAEKIAEIPQLKEFNFVRLQREGISYSTQAFKLPREIKYEKAVVRDEEIRKAIIELKMYPIEEAIERVWGKIHAIDMDLRTSYSRKFTRRKIKDVIEKSLKRIRDKTGWVSEENLQKTLQAFGVARRKKTKTLRYVIKAENLFKINTTQIKKDSLGFGALRRDSTIFFDDYTQKLNEEEDKKLLKELLEDETLPRSALCEVKNCYNFKTPVNITFAAQKPEREFIRRLIEDENAKAIDAWIKSRDVGFYSIEYSWRKGEHPKQGSFNPDFFIKIGNDILVVEIKEDKAITDENMAKLKYARQHFDRVNKLQNKQKYYFKLLSPESYDKFFAFLRKGKYKEFKSKLEADLE
;
A
#
# COMPACT_ATOMS: atom_id res chain seq x y z
N MET A 1 8.67 38.72 -3.56
CA MET A 1 7.36 38.05 -3.35
C MET A 1 7.57 36.58 -3.67
N LEU A 2 7.67 35.74 -2.67
CA LEU A 2 7.72 34.29 -2.88
C LEU A 2 6.25 33.82 -2.94
N GLU A 3 5.78 33.54 -4.14
CA GLU A 3 4.47 32.95 -4.34
C GLU A 3 4.38 31.63 -3.56
N LYS A 4 3.32 31.49 -2.79
CA LYS A 4 3.00 30.26 -2.06
C LYS A 4 2.63 29.16 -3.04
N GLN A 5 3.57 28.32 -3.40
CA GLN A 5 3.28 27.12 -4.16
C GLN A 5 2.80 26.01 -3.22
N THR A 6 1.50 25.75 -3.27
CA THR A 6 0.94 24.51 -2.79
C THR A 6 1.36 23.43 -3.78
N PHE A 7 2.12 22.41 -3.35
CA PHE A 7 2.49 21.32 -4.24
C PHE A 7 1.24 20.55 -4.67
N LYS A 8 0.87 20.68 -5.94
CA LYS A 8 -0.16 19.83 -6.53
C LYS A 8 0.49 18.48 -6.87
N ASN A 9 -0.22 17.39 -6.64
CA ASN A 9 0.32 16.06 -6.97
C ASN A 9 0.69 15.95 -8.45
N GLN A 10 -0.02 16.66 -9.34
CA GLN A 10 0.30 16.70 -10.77
C GLN A 10 1.70 17.28 -11.04
N ASP A 11 2.14 18.21 -10.23
CA ASP A 11 3.46 18.86 -10.38
C ASP A 11 4.61 17.94 -9.92
N LEU A 12 4.28 16.87 -9.19
CA LEU A 12 5.23 15.89 -8.67
C LEU A 12 5.36 14.65 -9.56
N VAL A 13 4.55 14.54 -10.61
CA VAL A 13 4.61 13.43 -11.58
C VAL A 13 5.88 13.52 -12.40
N LEU A 14 6.61 12.42 -12.48
CA LEU A 14 7.85 12.32 -13.26
C LEU A 14 7.52 12.31 -14.76
N LYS A 15 8.17 13.16 -15.50
CA LYS A 15 8.04 13.23 -16.96
C LYS A 15 8.99 12.24 -17.60
N VAL A 16 8.44 11.35 -18.42
CA VAL A 16 9.22 10.44 -19.27
C VAL A 16 9.48 11.14 -20.60
N SER A 17 10.71 11.06 -21.08
CA SER A 17 11.06 11.65 -22.37
C SER A 17 10.23 11.06 -23.53
N GLU A 18 9.74 11.91 -24.38
CA GLU A 18 9.01 11.53 -25.59
C GLU A 18 9.93 11.14 -26.76
N ASN A 19 11.21 11.51 -26.66
CA ASN A 19 12.19 11.29 -27.71
C ASN A 19 12.75 9.86 -27.67
N VAL A 20 11.94 8.88 -28.03
CA VAL A 20 12.38 7.50 -28.18
C VAL A 20 12.74 7.23 -29.65
N ASP A 21 13.91 6.64 -29.89
CA ASP A 21 14.28 6.21 -31.25
C ASP A 21 13.33 5.09 -31.71
N PRO A 22 12.58 5.28 -32.80
CA PRO A 22 11.65 4.25 -33.30
C PRO A 22 12.31 2.91 -33.61
N ARG A 23 13.64 2.92 -33.86
CA ARG A 23 14.40 1.67 -34.08
C ARG A 23 14.62 0.88 -32.78
N VAL A 24 14.54 1.54 -31.62
CA VAL A 24 14.64 0.90 -30.30
C VAL A 24 13.25 0.43 -29.89
N PHE A 25 12.25 1.31 -29.96
CA PHE A 25 10.86 1.00 -29.66
C PHE A 25 9.91 1.94 -30.42
N ASP A 26 9.09 1.37 -31.27
CA ASP A 26 8.05 2.11 -32.02
C ASP A 26 6.68 1.81 -31.43
N ILE A 27 6.14 2.73 -30.64
CA ILE A 27 4.81 2.63 -30.04
C ILE A 27 3.70 2.71 -31.09
N ASN A 28 3.93 3.42 -32.23
CA ASN A 28 2.89 3.68 -33.21
C ASN A 28 2.34 2.40 -33.88
N LYS A 29 3.15 1.35 -33.94
CA LYS A 29 2.70 0.06 -34.48
C LYS A 29 1.63 -0.61 -33.63
N TYR A 30 1.50 -0.18 -32.33
CA TYR A 30 0.49 -0.70 -31.40
C TYR A 30 -0.73 0.22 -31.27
N GLU A 31 -0.75 1.39 -31.89
CA GLU A 31 -1.90 2.30 -31.79
C GLU A 31 -3.23 1.65 -32.17
N PRO A 32 -3.33 0.87 -33.27
CA PRO A 32 -4.60 0.18 -33.58
C PRO A 32 -5.04 -0.80 -32.48
N PHE A 33 -4.08 -1.48 -31.83
CA PHE A 33 -4.37 -2.35 -30.69
C PHE A 33 -4.83 -1.55 -29.48
N LEU A 34 -4.18 -0.42 -29.16
CA LEU A 34 -4.57 0.44 -28.05
C LEU A 34 -5.94 1.06 -28.29
N ASP A 35 -6.26 1.45 -29.52
CA ASP A 35 -7.58 1.97 -29.90
C ASP A 35 -8.69 0.93 -29.71
N ALA A 36 -8.44 -0.30 -30.12
CA ALA A 36 -9.40 -1.39 -29.93
C ALA A 36 -9.55 -1.78 -28.45
N LEU A 37 -8.45 -1.78 -27.68
CA LEU A 37 -8.45 -2.15 -26.26
C LEU A 37 -9.11 -1.10 -25.37
N CYS A 38 -8.76 0.17 -25.57
CA CYS A 38 -9.14 1.26 -24.68
C CYS A 38 -10.35 2.05 -25.18
N GLY A 39 -10.67 1.97 -26.50
CA GLY A 39 -11.75 2.74 -27.11
C GLY A 39 -11.49 4.26 -26.99
N GLU A 40 -12.51 4.98 -26.54
CA GLU A 40 -12.47 6.45 -26.38
C GLU A 40 -11.69 6.92 -25.14
N ARG A 41 -11.09 6.01 -24.34
CA ARG A 41 -10.40 6.34 -23.11
C ARG A 41 -8.94 6.71 -23.38
N GLU A 42 -8.71 7.93 -23.83
CA GLU A 42 -7.36 8.39 -24.20
C GLU A 42 -6.39 8.33 -23.02
N TYR A 43 -6.83 8.61 -21.80
CA TYR A 43 -6.00 8.49 -20.59
C TYR A 43 -5.44 7.07 -20.37
N GLN A 44 -6.17 6.01 -20.78
CA GLN A 44 -5.67 4.63 -20.69
C GLN A 44 -4.56 4.37 -21.72
N LYS A 45 -4.77 4.85 -22.95
CA LYS A 45 -3.77 4.75 -24.00
C LYS A 45 -2.51 5.49 -23.60
N GLU A 46 -2.64 6.71 -23.09
CA GLU A 46 -1.50 7.52 -22.69
C GLU A 46 -0.75 6.91 -21.48
N ALA A 47 -1.45 6.35 -20.50
CA ALA A 47 -0.83 5.59 -19.43
C ALA A 47 0.04 4.44 -19.95
N ILE A 48 -0.48 3.70 -20.94
CA ILE A 48 0.26 2.60 -21.58
C ILE A 48 1.45 3.14 -22.40
N ARG A 49 1.26 4.20 -23.20
CA ARG A 49 2.32 4.80 -24.04
C ARG A 49 3.49 5.28 -23.17
N ILE A 50 3.22 6.08 -22.15
CA ILE A 50 4.25 6.62 -21.25
C ILE A 50 4.99 5.49 -20.54
N THR A 51 4.27 4.49 -20.05
CA THR A 51 4.89 3.35 -19.36
C THR A 51 5.78 2.55 -20.31
N LEU A 52 5.32 2.28 -21.53
CA LEU A 52 6.12 1.53 -22.50
C LEU A 52 7.33 2.33 -22.98
N ARG A 53 7.21 3.65 -23.19
CA ARG A 53 8.37 4.52 -23.49
C ARG A 53 9.41 4.45 -22.38
N TYR A 54 8.97 4.50 -21.14
CA TYR A 54 9.88 4.37 -19.98
C TYR A 54 10.58 3.01 -19.95
N LEU A 55 9.84 1.92 -20.11
CA LEU A 55 10.37 0.58 -19.97
C LEU A 55 11.21 0.11 -21.17
N LEU A 56 10.83 0.51 -22.39
CA LEU A 56 11.38 -0.01 -23.65
C LEU A 56 12.19 1.02 -24.45
N GLY A 57 12.06 2.30 -24.13
CA GLY A 57 12.73 3.38 -24.89
C GLY A 57 14.24 3.39 -24.81
N GLY A 58 14.83 2.61 -23.87
CA GLY A 58 16.28 2.46 -23.75
C GLY A 58 17.00 3.68 -23.13
N GLN A 59 16.28 4.74 -22.76
CA GLN A 59 16.82 5.99 -22.22
C GLN A 59 17.23 5.85 -20.75
N TYR A 60 16.53 5.02 -20.00
CA TYR A 60 16.73 4.85 -18.55
C TYR A 60 17.09 3.40 -18.22
N LYS A 61 18.07 3.21 -17.36
CA LYS A 61 18.43 1.89 -16.84
C LYS A 61 17.61 1.51 -15.60
N ASN A 62 17.17 2.52 -14.84
CA ASN A 62 16.42 2.37 -13.61
C ASN A 62 15.66 3.65 -13.27
N LEU A 63 14.84 3.62 -12.23
CA LEU A 63 14.06 4.75 -11.77
C LEU A 63 14.92 5.92 -11.29
N ARG A 64 16.10 5.66 -10.74
CA ARG A 64 17.00 6.71 -10.26
C ARG A 64 17.46 7.65 -11.39
N GLU A 65 17.73 7.12 -12.58
CA GLU A 65 18.13 7.94 -13.75
C GLU A 65 16.95 8.85 -14.20
N LEU A 66 15.73 8.32 -14.27
CA LEU A 66 14.54 9.14 -14.55
C LEU A 66 14.31 10.22 -13.48
N ALA A 67 14.47 9.84 -12.21
CA ALA A 67 14.30 10.75 -11.09
C ALA A 67 15.35 11.86 -11.08
N GLU A 68 16.61 11.56 -11.46
CA GLU A 68 17.71 12.51 -11.56
C GLU A 68 17.42 13.57 -12.62
N GLU A 69 17.01 13.13 -13.81
CA GLU A 69 16.61 14.05 -14.89
C GLU A 69 15.47 14.97 -14.44
N ASN A 70 14.41 14.40 -13.87
CA ASN A 70 13.27 15.17 -13.40
C ASN A 70 13.61 16.12 -12.24
N TYR A 71 14.46 15.70 -11.30
CA TYR A 71 14.88 16.54 -10.19
C TYR A 71 15.61 17.80 -10.69
N HIS A 72 16.48 17.66 -11.70
CA HIS A 72 17.20 18.79 -12.28
C HIS A 72 16.32 19.71 -13.13
N GLN A 73 15.30 19.18 -13.77
CA GLN A 73 14.43 19.95 -14.66
C GLN A 73 13.21 20.57 -13.96
N ASN A 74 12.79 20.03 -12.81
CA ASN A 74 11.58 20.43 -12.12
C ASN A 74 11.89 21.20 -10.82
N PRO A 75 11.72 22.56 -10.82
CA PRO A 75 11.94 23.38 -9.64
C PRO A 75 11.08 22.99 -8.43
N ILE A 76 9.88 22.42 -8.67
CA ILE A 76 8.96 21.99 -7.61
C ILE A 76 9.53 20.78 -6.87
N LEU A 77 10.16 19.82 -7.59
CA LEU A 77 10.86 18.72 -6.94
C LEU A 77 12.06 19.20 -6.12
N GLN A 78 12.81 20.19 -6.64
CA GLN A 78 13.90 20.83 -5.91
C GLN A 78 13.41 21.64 -4.72
N GLU A 79 12.21 22.20 -4.78
CA GLU A 79 11.60 22.87 -3.63
C GLU A 79 11.10 21.86 -2.57
N LYS A 80 10.53 20.75 -3.00
CA LYS A 80 9.99 19.73 -2.09
C LYS A 80 11.09 18.94 -1.40
N TYR A 81 12.15 18.55 -2.09
CA TYR A 81 13.22 17.70 -1.58
C TYR A 81 14.53 18.49 -1.43
N ALA A 82 15.18 18.38 -0.28
CA ALA A 82 16.36 19.16 0.06
C ALA A 82 17.57 18.87 -0.86
N SER A 83 17.66 17.65 -1.39
CA SER A 83 18.69 17.22 -2.31
C SER A 83 18.17 16.08 -3.18
N PHE A 84 18.90 15.76 -4.25
CA PHE A 84 18.58 14.59 -5.06
C PHE A 84 18.61 13.28 -4.23
N GLU A 85 19.58 13.12 -3.35
CA GLU A 85 19.63 11.93 -2.46
C GLU A 85 18.44 11.86 -1.50
N ASP A 86 17.93 13.00 -1.07
CA ASP A 86 16.69 13.06 -0.29
C ASP A 86 15.48 12.63 -1.14
N PHE A 87 15.43 13.04 -2.39
CA PHE A 87 14.41 12.59 -3.33
C PHE A 87 14.48 11.07 -3.56
N VAL A 88 15.67 10.53 -3.82
CA VAL A 88 15.89 9.09 -4.05
C VAL A 88 15.41 8.23 -2.87
N LYS A 89 15.57 8.69 -1.62
CA LYS A 89 15.08 7.98 -0.43
C LYS A 89 13.57 7.79 -0.41
N ASN A 90 12.85 8.65 -1.12
CA ASN A 90 11.39 8.59 -1.23
C ASN A 90 10.90 7.70 -2.37
N LEU A 91 11.78 7.27 -3.27
CA LEU A 91 11.48 6.32 -4.32
C LEU A 91 11.31 4.91 -3.75
N GLN A 92 10.40 4.15 -4.29
CA GLN A 92 10.11 2.80 -3.77
C GLN A 92 11.17 1.78 -4.17
N LEU A 93 11.56 1.75 -5.44
CA LEU A 93 12.51 0.79 -6.01
C LEU A 93 13.48 1.51 -6.97
N PRO A 94 14.37 2.39 -6.46
CA PRO A 94 15.21 3.27 -7.31
C PRO A 94 16.13 2.52 -8.27
N ASP A 95 16.59 1.33 -7.91
CA ASP A 95 17.57 0.54 -8.70
C ASP A 95 16.90 -0.37 -9.75
N LYS A 96 15.58 -0.25 -9.93
CA LYS A 96 14.79 -1.03 -10.90
C LYS A 96 14.18 -0.11 -11.97
N LEU A 97 13.85 -0.65 -13.13
CA LEU A 97 12.89 0.00 -14.03
C LEU A 97 11.50 -0.15 -13.42
N TYR A 98 11.24 0.67 -12.41
CA TYR A 98 10.01 0.71 -11.64
C TYR A 98 9.30 2.05 -11.87
N CYS A 99 7.97 2.00 -11.92
CA CYS A 99 7.14 3.19 -11.93
C CYS A 99 5.78 2.90 -11.28
N SER A 100 5.14 3.96 -10.81
CA SER A 100 3.76 3.94 -10.34
C SER A 100 2.85 4.73 -11.27
N LEU A 101 1.61 4.24 -11.42
CA LEU A 101 0.53 4.90 -12.15
C LEU A 101 -0.55 5.30 -11.15
N ASP A 102 -0.86 6.59 -11.05
CA ASP A 102 -1.92 7.11 -10.21
C ASP A 102 -3.21 7.22 -11.02
N LEU A 103 -4.06 6.21 -10.91
CA LEU A 103 -5.26 6.03 -11.71
C LEU A 103 -6.49 5.93 -10.81
N ALA A 104 -7.38 6.91 -10.88
CA ALA A 104 -8.59 6.92 -10.07
C ALA A 104 -9.37 5.59 -10.12
N THR A 105 -9.99 5.21 -9.01
CA THR A 105 -10.79 3.99 -8.95
C THR A 105 -11.97 4.07 -9.94
N GLY A 106 -12.27 2.98 -10.62
CA GLY A 106 -13.35 2.93 -11.62
C GLY A 106 -12.93 3.34 -13.03
N THR A 107 -11.69 3.71 -13.25
CA THR A 107 -11.15 4.13 -14.57
C THR A 107 -10.68 2.95 -15.45
N GLY A 108 -10.84 1.71 -15.00
CA GLY A 108 -10.52 0.52 -15.80
C GLY A 108 -9.04 0.17 -15.83
N LYS A 109 -8.33 0.22 -14.71
CA LYS A 109 -6.92 -0.15 -14.53
C LYS A 109 -6.56 -1.49 -15.17
N SER A 110 -7.45 -2.48 -15.11
CA SER A 110 -7.24 -3.80 -15.71
C SER A 110 -6.97 -3.80 -17.22
N TYR A 111 -7.51 -2.83 -17.96
CA TYR A 111 -7.20 -2.67 -19.39
C TYR A 111 -5.77 -2.18 -19.61
N ILE A 112 -5.30 -1.29 -18.75
CA ILE A 112 -3.92 -0.77 -18.79
C ILE A 112 -2.94 -1.89 -18.46
N LEU A 113 -3.19 -2.66 -17.37
CA LEU A 113 -2.35 -3.80 -17.01
C LEU A 113 -2.29 -4.85 -18.13
N TYR A 114 -3.45 -5.16 -18.73
CA TYR A 114 -3.50 -6.09 -19.87
C TYR A 114 -2.76 -5.55 -21.09
N GLY A 115 -2.94 -4.28 -21.43
CA GLY A 115 -2.24 -3.61 -22.52
C GLY A 115 -0.72 -3.67 -22.39
N LEU A 116 -0.22 -3.33 -21.20
CA LEU A 116 1.21 -3.40 -20.85
C LEU A 116 1.74 -4.85 -20.98
N ALA A 117 1.04 -5.81 -20.39
CA ALA A 117 1.41 -7.22 -20.46
C ALA A 117 1.52 -7.69 -21.93
N ARG A 118 0.51 -7.35 -22.74
CA ARG A 118 0.45 -7.79 -24.14
C ARG A 118 1.52 -7.17 -25.02
N VAL A 119 1.78 -5.87 -24.89
CA VAL A 119 2.81 -5.21 -25.70
C VAL A 119 4.21 -5.65 -25.29
N MET A 120 4.50 -5.80 -24.00
CA MET A 120 5.79 -6.28 -23.52
C MET A 120 6.12 -7.71 -23.99
N LEU A 121 5.11 -8.59 -24.04
CA LEU A 121 5.23 -9.93 -24.62
C LEU A 121 5.35 -9.86 -26.14
N ALA A 122 4.57 -9.02 -26.80
CA ALA A 122 4.60 -8.86 -28.26
C ALA A 122 5.97 -8.39 -28.76
N GLU A 123 6.61 -7.45 -28.07
CA GLU A 123 7.99 -7.02 -28.34
C GLU A 123 9.03 -8.12 -28.03
N GLY A 124 8.66 -9.11 -27.23
CA GLY A 124 9.60 -10.09 -26.71
C GLY A 124 10.61 -9.45 -25.75
N ALA A 125 10.28 -8.32 -25.15
CA ALA A 125 11.07 -7.70 -24.10
C ALA A 125 11.08 -8.55 -22.83
N VAL A 126 9.99 -9.28 -22.59
CA VAL A 126 9.84 -10.24 -21.51
C VAL A 126 9.36 -11.59 -22.03
N ASP A 127 9.63 -12.65 -21.25
CA ASP A 127 9.22 -14.02 -21.56
C ASP A 127 7.93 -14.40 -20.86
N GLN A 128 7.58 -13.74 -19.77
CA GLN A 128 6.36 -13.97 -18.99
C GLN A 128 5.99 -12.71 -18.19
N VAL A 129 4.74 -12.69 -17.72
CA VAL A 129 4.20 -11.61 -16.90
C VAL A 129 3.67 -12.17 -15.58
N LEU A 130 3.93 -11.48 -14.48
CA LEU A 130 3.33 -11.74 -13.18
C LEU A 130 2.50 -10.53 -12.78
N VAL A 131 1.20 -10.72 -12.57
CA VAL A 131 0.29 -9.71 -12.04
C VAL A 131 -0.01 -10.03 -10.60
N LEU A 132 0.33 -9.13 -9.69
CA LEU A 132 0.11 -9.27 -8.25
C LEU A 132 -1.00 -8.33 -7.81
N CYS A 133 -1.90 -8.83 -6.98
CA CYS A 133 -2.98 -8.06 -6.39
C CYS A 133 -3.11 -8.36 -4.88
N PRO A 134 -3.79 -7.49 -4.09
CA PRO A 134 -3.83 -7.64 -2.64
C PRO A 134 -4.80 -8.73 -2.15
N SER A 135 -5.78 -9.17 -2.95
CA SER A 135 -6.81 -10.10 -2.49
C SER A 135 -7.25 -11.08 -3.57
N THR A 136 -7.80 -12.24 -3.14
CA THR A 136 -8.37 -13.25 -4.04
C THR A 136 -9.57 -12.76 -4.85
N THR A 137 -10.33 -11.83 -4.30
CA THR A 137 -11.47 -11.23 -5.03
C THR A 137 -11.02 -10.40 -6.22
N ILE A 138 -9.91 -9.66 -6.08
CA ILE A 138 -9.30 -8.89 -7.19
C ILE A 138 -8.66 -9.85 -8.18
N GLU A 139 -7.97 -10.87 -7.69
CA GLU A 139 -7.38 -11.94 -8.52
C GLU A 139 -8.41 -12.55 -9.46
N ASP A 140 -9.55 -13.04 -8.92
CA ASP A 140 -10.65 -13.61 -9.70
C ASP A 140 -11.14 -12.62 -10.78
N GLY A 141 -11.36 -11.36 -10.40
CA GLY A 141 -11.84 -10.32 -11.31
C GLY A 141 -10.85 -9.99 -12.44
N LEU A 142 -9.55 -9.98 -12.13
CA LEU A 142 -8.49 -9.78 -13.13
C LEU A 142 -8.35 -11.00 -14.05
N LEU A 143 -8.40 -12.21 -13.50
CA LEU A 143 -8.36 -13.46 -14.28
C LEU A 143 -9.51 -13.50 -15.28
N ASP A 144 -10.75 -13.31 -14.82
CA ASP A 144 -11.94 -13.29 -15.68
C ASP A 144 -11.79 -12.24 -16.80
N LYS A 145 -11.32 -11.05 -16.44
CA LYS A 145 -11.13 -9.96 -17.40
C LYS A 145 -10.06 -10.29 -18.42
N PHE A 146 -8.93 -10.83 -17.98
CA PHE A 146 -7.82 -11.18 -18.88
C PHE A 146 -8.20 -12.34 -19.82
N HIS A 147 -8.97 -13.31 -19.34
CA HIS A 147 -9.53 -14.36 -20.19
C HIS A 147 -10.44 -13.78 -21.29
N VAL A 148 -11.34 -12.88 -20.94
CA VAL A 148 -12.22 -12.22 -21.90
C VAL A 148 -11.43 -11.44 -22.95
N LEU A 149 -10.45 -10.64 -22.52
CA LEU A 149 -9.62 -9.85 -23.43
C LEU A 149 -8.69 -10.72 -24.29
N SER A 150 -8.18 -11.81 -23.74
CA SER A 150 -7.33 -12.76 -24.48
C SER A 150 -8.12 -13.53 -25.54
N ALA A 151 -9.40 -13.76 -25.32
CA ALA A 151 -10.29 -14.42 -26.28
C ALA A 151 -10.73 -13.50 -27.43
N ASP A 152 -10.53 -12.19 -27.30
CA ASP A 152 -10.91 -11.22 -28.34
C ASP A 152 -10.02 -11.37 -29.58
N ARG A 153 -10.67 -11.76 -30.68
CA ARG A 153 -9.99 -11.98 -31.97
C ARG A 153 -9.44 -10.69 -32.56
N THR A 154 -10.16 -9.60 -32.44
CA THR A 154 -9.75 -8.29 -32.96
C THR A 154 -8.44 -7.84 -32.32
N LEU A 155 -8.36 -7.90 -31.00
CA LEU A 155 -7.14 -7.54 -30.27
C LEU A 155 -5.95 -8.42 -30.69
N ARG A 156 -6.18 -9.71 -30.86
CA ARG A 156 -5.15 -10.65 -31.27
C ARG A 156 -4.66 -10.40 -32.68
N ASP A 157 -5.58 -10.16 -33.63
CA ASP A 157 -5.25 -9.91 -35.04
C ASP A 157 -4.47 -8.59 -35.19
N LEU A 158 -4.81 -7.56 -34.41
CA LEU A 158 -4.08 -6.29 -34.38
C LEU A 158 -2.66 -6.47 -33.86
N LEU A 159 -2.47 -7.24 -32.81
CA LEU A 159 -1.14 -7.58 -32.31
C LEU A 159 -0.33 -8.39 -33.31
N LYS A 160 -0.97 -9.33 -34.02
CA LYS A 160 -0.33 -10.08 -35.13
C LYS A 160 0.14 -9.14 -36.24
N SER A 161 -0.69 -8.18 -36.61
CA SER A 161 -0.36 -7.18 -37.64
C SER A 161 0.78 -6.26 -37.17
N ALA A 162 0.91 -6.00 -35.86
CA ALA A 162 2.03 -5.26 -35.26
C ALA A 162 3.33 -6.11 -35.20
N GLY A 163 3.32 -7.36 -35.66
CA GLY A 163 4.49 -8.23 -35.62
C GLY A 163 4.76 -8.88 -34.24
N ALA A 164 3.72 -9.11 -33.45
CA ALA A 164 3.86 -9.68 -32.12
C ALA A 164 4.58 -11.03 -32.11
N LYS A 165 5.59 -11.19 -31.26
CA LYS A 165 6.33 -12.45 -31.08
C LYS A 165 5.51 -13.50 -30.34
N ILE A 166 4.66 -13.05 -29.38
CA ILE A 166 3.78 -13.90 -28.59
C ILE A 166 2.33 -13.48 -28.82
N LEU A 167 1.55 -14.34 -29.46
CA LEU A 167 0.17 -14.05 -29.85
C LEU A 167 -0.87 -14.58 -28.86
N ASN A 168 -0.65 -15.73 -28.26
CA ASN A 168 -1.62 -16.43 -27.44
C ASN A 168 -0.99 -16.79 -26.07
N PRO A 169 -0.80 -15.80 -25.17
CA PRO A 169 -0.29 -16.11 -23.84
C PRO A 169 -1.28 -16.95 -23.05
N GLY A 170 -0.78 -17.92 -22.27
CA GLY A 170 -1.58 -18.61 -21.27
C GLY A 170 -1.97 -17.64 -20.15
N ILE A 171 -3.25 -17.60 -19.81
CA ILE A 171 -3.71 -16.87 -18.62
C ILE A 171 -3.86 -17.89 -17.50
N ILE A 172 -3.03 -17.80 -16.48
CA ILE A 172 -2.91 -18.79 -15.41
C ILE A 172 -2.90 -18.14 -14.03
N ASN A 173 -3.06 -18.94 -12.99
CA ASN A 173 -2.81 -18.53 -11.62
C ASN A 173 -1.69 -19.38 -10.98
N ALA A 174 -1.36 -19.13 -9.69
CA ALA A 174 -0.25 -19.80 -9.01
C ALA A 174 -0.42 -21.30 -8.75
N THR A 175 -1.56 -21.89 -9.08
CA THR A 175 -1.74 -23.35 -9.03
C THR A 175 -0.93 -24.06 -10.12
N GLU A 176 -0.52 -23.32 -11.13
CA GLU A 176 0.27 -23.79 -12.26
C GLU A 176 1.71 -23.26 -12.21
N THR A 177 2.61 -23.97 -12.87
CA THR A 177 3.98 -23.49 -13.06
C THR A 177 4.00 -22.47 -14.17
N ILE A 178 4.50 -21.26 -13.91
CA ILE A 178 4.61 -20.19 -14.92
C ILE A 178 5.63 -20.62 -15.99
N LYS A 179 5.15 -20.75 -17.20
CA LYS A 179 5.98 -21.05 -18.37
C LYS A 179 6.35 -19.76 -19.10
N LYS A 180 7.21 -19.90 -20.10
CA LYS A 180 7.41 -18.84 -21.08
C LYS A 180 6.08 -18.58 -21.79
N GLU A 181 5.79 -17.33 -22.06
CA GLU A 181 4.56 -16.84 -22.70
C GLU A 181 3.32 -16.75 -21.77
N ASP A 182 3.42 -17.12 -20.50
CA ASP A 182 2.28 -17.03 -19.57
C ASP A 182 2.13 -15.63 -18.95
N ILE A 183 0.88 -15.27 -18.73
CA ILE A 183 0.47 -14.18 -17.85
C ILE A 183 -0.15 -14.83 -16.61
N CYS A 184 0.59 -14.80 -15.49
CA CYS A 184 0.12 -15.33 -14.22
C CYS A 184 -0.50 -14.20 -13.41
N VAL A 185 -1.75 -14.37 -13.00
CA VAL A 185 -2.45 -13.43 -12.10
C VAL A 185 -2.63 -14.10 -10.75
N GLU A 186 -2.17 -13.43 -9.69
CA GLU A 186 -2.19 -14.04 -8.37
C GLU A 186 -2.25 -12.99 -7.25
N ASN A 187 -2.80 -13.37 -6.10
CA ASN A 187 -2.73 -12.51 -4.93
C ASN A 187 -1.33 -12.56 -4.27
N ILE A 188 -0.97 -11.49 -3.59
CA ILE A 188 0.36 -11.32 -2.99
C ILE A 188 0.72 -12.39 -1.96
N HIS A 189 -0.26 -13.00 -1.31
CA HIS A 189 0.00 -14.04 -0.31
C HIS A 189 0.68 -15.26 -0.92
N ALA A 190 0.43 -15.54 -2.20
CA ALA A 190 1.05 -16.67 -2.91
C ALA A 190 2.57 -16.55 -3.08
N VAL A 191 3.14 -15.32 -3.05
CA VAL A 191 4.59 -15.12 -3.18
C VAL A 191 5.34 -15.14 -1.86
N TYR A 192 4.65 -15.25 -0.71
CA TYR A 192 5.30 -15.27 0.59
C TYR A 192 6.11 -16.54 0.80
N LYS A 193 7.28 -16.42 1.44
CA LYS A 193 8.23 -17.54 1.63
C LYS A 193 7.63 -18.75 2.37
N HIS A 194 6.62 -18.54 3.20
CA HIS A 194 5.94 -19.60 3.94
C HIS A 194 4.76 -20.22 3.17
N VAL A 195 4.32 -19.58 2.09
CA VAL A 195 3.27 -20.09 1.21
C VAL A 195 3.93 -20.83 0.05
N LYS A 196 3.47 -22.03 -0.19
CA LYS A 196 4.10 -22.96 -1.13
C LYS A 196 3.45 -22.87 -2.50
N SER A 197 3.60 -21.71 -3.17
CA SER A 197 3.12 -21.50 -4.53
C SER A 197 4.21 -21.85 -5.56
N ALA A 198 3.77 -22.18 -6.79
CA ALA A 198 4.67 -22.40 -7.91
C ALA A 198 5.41 -21.14 -8.38
N ILE A 199 4.95 -19.95 -7.98
CA ILE A 199 5.47 -18.65 -8.46
C ILE A 199 6.95 -18.50 -8.16
N ARG A 200 7.35 -18.66 -6.88
CA ARG A 200 8.76 -18.43 -6.50
C ARG A 200 9.72 -19.36 -7.22
N ASP A 201 9.34 -20.64 -7.34
CA ASP A 201 10.15 -21.63 -8.04
C ASP A 201 10.18 -21.38 -9.55
N SER A 202 9.06 -20.93 -10.12
CA SER A 202 8.94 -20.65 -11.57
C SER A 202 9.75 -19.44 -12.01
N LEU A 203 9.85 -18.41 -11.17
CA LEU A 203 10.46 -17.12 -11.54
C LEU A 203 11.92 -16.96 -11.10
N LYS A 204 12.43 -17.90 -10.34
CA LYS A 204 13.80 -17.85 -9.83
C LYS A 204 14.83 -17.77 -10.96
N GLY A 205 15.65 -16.71 -10.95
CA GLY A 205 16.65 -16.43 -12.01
C GLY A 205 16.06 -15.96 -13.34
N ARG A 206 14.73 -15.70 -13.44
CA ARG A 206 14.05 -15.28 -14.67
C ARG A 206 13.54 -13.84 -14.63
N GLY A 207 13.78 -13.11 -13.53
CA GLY A 207 13.20 -11.79 -13.32
C GLY A 207 13.64 -10.73 -14.31
N GLN A 208 14.82 -10.85 -14.92
CA GLN A 208 15.28 -9.91 -15.97
C GLN A 208 14.39 -9.94 -17.22
N ARG A 209 13.67 -11.04 -17.42
CA ARG A 209 12.76 -11.24 -18.54
C ARG A 209 11.31 -11.50 -18.06
N THR A 210 10.98 -10.98 -16.88
CA THR A 210 9.64 -11.00 -16.31
C THR A 210 9.16 -9.57 -16.09
N LEU A 211 7.97 -9.25 -16.59
CA LEU A 211 7.24 -8.04 -16.18
C LEU A 211 6.46 -8.35 -14.91
N VAL A 212 6.63 -7.53 -13.88
CA VAL A 212 5.79 -7.59 -12.67
C VAL A 212 4.85 -6.39 -12.67
N LEU A 213 3.55 -6.66 -12.67
CA LEU A 213 2.49 -5.68 -12.56
C LEU A 213 1.87 -5.79 -11.17
N ASN A 214 1.75 -4.68 -10.46
CA ASN A 214 1.21 -4.66 -9.09
C ASN A 214 -0.05 -3.82 -9.05
N ASP A 215 -1.22 -4.47 -9.00
CA ASP A 215 -2.50 -3.79 -8.80
C ASP A 215 -2.64 -3.36 -7.34
N GLU A 216 -3.15 -2.16 -7.12
CA GLU A 216 -3.28 -1.50 -5.81
C GLU A 216 -1.93 -1.42 -5.05
N VAL A 217 -0.89 -0.96 -5.75
CA VAL A 217 0.50 -0.90 -5.24
C VAL A 217 0.66 -0.13 -3.92
N HIS A 218 -0.31 0.69 -3.52
CA HIS A 218 -0.30 1.36 -2.22
C HIS A 218 -0.24 0.36 -1.05
N HIS A 219 -0.70 -0.88 -1.23
CA HIS A 219 -0.52 -1.95 -0.26
C HIS A 219 0.94 -2.36 -0.05
N MET A 220 1.77 -2.20 -1.06
CA MET A 220 3.22 -2.40 -0.94
C MET A 220 3.87 -1.39 0.01
N VAL A 221 3.22 -0.25 0.26
CA VAL A 221 3.82 0.89 0.96
C VAL A 221 3.05 1.34 2.20
N SER A 222 1.73 1.19 2.26
CA SER A 222 0.84 1.79 3.27
C SER A 222 0.13 0.81 4.21
N GLY A 223 0.22 -0.51 4.02
CA GLY A 223 -0.47 -1.52 4.83
C GLY A 223 0.18 -1.84 6.18
N PRO A 224 -0.30 -2.84 6.92
CA PRO A 224 0.32 -3.30 8.15
C PRO A 224 1.79 -3.62 7.95
N LYS A 225 2.67 -3.10 8.81
CA LYS A 225 4.15 -3.18 8.64
C LYS A 225 4.69 -4.57 8.29
N SER A 226 3.99 -5.64 8.66
CA SER A 226 4.41 -7.03 8.39
C SER A 226 4.12 -7.50 6.95
N GLU A 227 3.02 -7.05 6.34
CA GLU A 227 2.62 -7.45 4.98
C GLU A 227 3.30 -6.63 3.90
N LEU A 228 3.40 -5.32 4.12
CA LEU A 228 4.17 -4.39 3.29
C LEU A 228 5.58 -4.87 2.99
N LYS A 229 6.25 -5.31 4.05
CA LYS A 229 7.63 -5.76 3.95
C LYS A 229 7.77 -7.00 3.08
N LYS A 230 6.81 -7.91 3.12
CA LYS A 230 6.84 -9.15 2.34
C LYS A 230 6.67 -8.92 0.84
N TRP A 231 5.79 -7.98 0.45
CA TRP A 231 5.60 -7.63 -0.95
C TRP A 231 6.88 -7.00 -1.52
N LYS A 232 7.36 -5.95 -0.87
CA LYS A 232 8.59 -5.27 -1.28
C LYS A 232 9.82 -6.19 -1.22
N GLU A 233 9.90 -7.07 -0.22
CA GLU A 233 10.95 -8.09 -0.11
C GLU A 233 10.95 -9.05 -1.31
N PHE A 234 9.78 -9.46 -1.78
CA PHE A 234 9.70 -10.31 -2.96
C PHE A 234 10.22 -9.60 -4.21
N LEU A 235 9.84 -8.34 -4.40
CA LEU A 235 10.28 -7.55 -5.56
C LEU A 235 11.79 -7.24 -5.54
N LEU A 236 12.37 -7.12 -4.35
CA LEU A 236 13.80 -6.84 -4.13
C LEU A 236 14.64 -8.12 -3.97
N ASP A 237 14.01 -9.30 -3.90
CA ASP A 237 14.73 -10.56 -3.66
C ASP A 237 15.71 -10.87 -4.81
N PRO A 238 17.01 -10.92 -4.54
CA PRO A 238 18.04 -11.16 -5.57
C PRO A 238 17.88 -12.51 -6.28
N GLU A 239 17.15 -13.46 -5.68
CA GLU A 239 16.87 -14.75 -6.32
C GLU A 239 16.10 -14.59 -7.64
N PHE A 240 15.26 -13.55 -7.74
CA PHE A 240 14.49 -13.25 -8.95
C PHE A 240 15.19 -12.22 -9.82
N ASN A 241 15.70 -11.15 -9.21
CA ASN A 241 16.33 -10.02 -9.89
C ASN A 241 15.41 -9.39 -10.95
N PHE A 242 14.19 -9.04 -10.55
CA PHE A 242 13.22 -8.38 -11.44
C PHE A 242 13.78 -7.07 -11.96
N ARG A 243 13.57 -6.83 -13.26
CA ARG A 243 13.96 -5.60 -13.95
C ARG A 243 12.77 -4.68 -14.19
N TYR A 244 11.68 -5.19 -14.75
CA TYR A 244 10.51 -4.45 -15.16
C TYR A 244 9.41 -4.59 -14.12
N ILE A 245 9.07 -3.49 -13.46
CA ILE A 245 8.06 -3.49 -12.39
C ILE A 245 7.18 -2.26 -12.56
N VAL A 246 5.87 -2.45 -12.63
CA VAL A 246 4.88 -1.38 -12.71
C VAL A 246 3.88 -1.56 -11.58
N GLY A 247 3.57 -0.48 -10.89
CA GLY A 247 2.50 -0.44 -9.90
C GLY A 247 1.38 0.47 -10.37
N ASP A 248 0.13 0.13 -10.09
CA ASP A 248 -0.97 1.06 -10.24
C ASP A 248 -1.78 1.18 -8.94
N SER A 249 -2.38 2.33 -8.73
CA SER A 249 -3.28 2.58 -7.61
C SER A 249 -4.11 3.83 -7.86
N GLY A 250 -5.32 3.88 -7.28
CA GLY A 250 -6.10 5.12 -7.18
C GLY A 250 -5.72 5.99 -5.98
N THR A 251 -4.72 5.58 -5.21
CA THR A 251 -4.33 6.19 -3.93
C THR A 251 -2.84 6.07 -3.71
N CYS A 252 -2.06 6.77 -4.55
CA CYS A 252 -0.60 6.76 -4.52
C CYS A 252 -0.05 7.61 -3.36
N TYR A 253 -0.30 7.18 -2.10
CA TYR A 253 0.17 7.85 -0.89
C TYR A 253 0.86 6.92 0.09
N VAL A 254 1.93 7.41 0.71
CA VAL A 254 2.53 6.85 1.92
C VAL A 254 2.11 7.74 3.08
N LYS A 255 1.20 7.28 3.94
CA LYS A 255 0.55 8.13 4.93
C LYS A 255 -0.11 9.35 4.25
N ASN A 256 0.48 10.54 4.34
CA ASN A 256 0.01 11.78 3.72
C ASN A 256 0.90 12.25 2.56
N ASP A 257 2.02 11.59 2.29
CA ASP A 257 2.94 11.97 1.23
C ASP A 257 2.60 11.25 -0.08
N TYR A 258 2.56 12.03 -1.15
CA TYR A 258 2.35 11.49 -2.49
C TYR A 258 3.57 10.70 -2.95
N PHE A 259 3.37 9.59 -3.67
CA PHE A 259 4.44 8.76 -4.19
C PHE A 259 5.39 9.57 -5.08
N ALA A 260 6.68 9.37 -4.88
CA ALA A 260 7.74 10.07 -5.60
C ALA A 260 8.06 9.46 -6.97
N ASP A 261 7.50 8.31 -7.30
CA ASP A 261 7.78 7.47 -8.46
C ASP A 261 6.60 7.35 -9.44
N VAL A 262 5.64 8.27 -9.36
CA VAL A 262 4.52 8.32 -10.29
C VAL A 262 4.97 8.93 -11.61
N ILE A 263 4.76 8.22 -12.73
CA ILE A 263 5.06 8.70 -14.08
C ILE A 263 3.82 9.12 -14.88
N TYR A 264 2.65 8.71 -14.44
CA TYR A 264 1.38 9.11 -15.05
C TYR A 264 0.29 9.21 -14.00
N ARG A 265 -0.55 10.22 -14.15
CA ARG A 265 -1.65 10.49 -13.24
C ARG A 265 -2.92 10.82 -13.97
N PHE A 266 -4.00 10.13 -13.61
CA PHE A 266 -5.37 10.48 -13.98
C PHE A 266 -6.21 10.53 -12.71
N SER A 267 -6.38 11.75 -12.19
CA SER A 267 -6.98 11.98 -10.87
C SER A 267 -8.48 11.69 -10.84
N LEU A 268 -9.01 11.50 -9.63
CA LEU A 268 -10.46 11.37 -9.44
C LEU A 268 -11.20 12.62 -9.93
N ARG A 269 -10.61 13.80 -9.72
CA ARG A 269 -11.14 15.07 -10.22
C ARG A 269 -11.26 15.06 -11.75
N GLN A 270 -10.15 14.74 -12.45
CA GLN A 270 -10.16 14.63 -13.91
C GLN A 270 -11.18 13.61 -14.41
N SER A 271 -11.28 12.46 -13.77
CA SER A 271 -12.25 11.42 -14.17
C SER A 271 -13.70 11.86 -13.99
N ILE A 272 -14.00 12.76 -13.02
CA ILE A 272 -15.30 13.38 -12.86
C ILE A 272 -15.52 14.46 -13.92
N GLU A 273 -14.55 15.35 -14.15
CA GLU A 273 -14.62 16.44 -15.13
C GLU A 273 -14.81 15.90 -16.56
N GLU A 274 -14.09 14.81 -16.91
CA GLU A 274 -14.20 14.12 -18.20
C GLU A 274 -15.37 13.13 -18.28
N LYS A 275 -16.21 13.05 -17.23
CA LYS A 275 -17.43 12.22 -17.17
C LYS A 275 -17.21 10.71 -17.31
N PHE A 276 -16.05 10.20 -16.97
CA PHE A 276 -15.79 8.76 -16.92
C PHE A 276 -16.38 8.09 -15.69
N VAL A 277 -16.67 8.88 -14.65
CA VAL A 277 -17.30 8.41 -13.42
C VAL A 277 -18.47 9.33 -13.05
N LYS A 278 -19.34 8.87 -12.13
CA LYS A 278 -20.43 9.69 -11.58
C LYS A 278 -19.86 10.94 -10.91
N THR A 279 -20.63 12.00 -10.89
CA THR A 279 -20.41 13.10 -9.95
C THR A 279 -20.99 12.76 -8.57
N PHE A 280 -20.65 13.53 -7.55
CA PHE A 280 -21.23 13.34 -6.23
C PHE A 280 -21.87 14.63 -5.71
N PHE A 281 -22.86 14.43 -4.86
CA PHE A 281 -23.60 15.50 -4.20
C PHE A 281 -23.64 15.21 -2.69
N TYR A 282 -23.35 16.24 -1.90
CA TYR A 282 -23.52 16.17 -0.45
C TYR A 282 -24.94 16.57 -0.09
N ALA A 283 -25.69 15.65 0.43
CA ALA A 283 -26.95 15.98 1.07
C ALA A 283 -26.64 16.33 2.53
N ILE A 284 -26.73 17.60 2.85
CA ILE A 284 -26.66 18.12 4.21
C ILE A 284 -28.10 18.28 4.66
N GLU A 285 -28.56 17.42 5.53
CA GLU A 285 -29.78 17.57 6.29
C GLU A 285 -29.40 18.14 7.66
N GLY A 286 -30.31 18.82 8.33
CA GLY A 286 -30.14 19.31 9.70
C GLY A 286 -29.74 18.20 10.67
N VAL A 287 -29.41 18.53 11.90
CA VAL A 287 -29.11 17.51 12.93
C VAL A 287 -30.40 16.70 13.21
N PRO A 288 -30.39 15.37 13.00
CA PRO A 288 -31.57 14.55 13.30
C PRO A 288 -31.82 14.53 14.81
N LYS A 289 -33.09 14.57 15.22
CA LYS A 289 -33.46 14.54 16.63
C LYS A 289 -33.15 13.20 17.29
N ASN A 290 -33.24 12.13 16.52
CA ASN A 290 -32.97 10.75 16.94
C ASN A 290 -32.53 9.89 15.75
N GLU A 291 -32.21 8.63 16.02
CA GLU A 291 -31.76 7.66 15.00
C GLU A 291 -32.83 7.33 13.98
N ASP A 292 -34.13 7.30 14.39
CA ASP A 292 -35.26 7.00 13.51
C ASP A 292 -35.45 8.11 12.46
N GLU A 293 -35.30 9.38 12.84
CA GLU A 293 -35.37 10.50 11.91
C GLU A 293 -34.23 10.43 10.87
N LYS A 294 -33.04 10.07 11.32
CA LYS A 294 -31.88 9.82 10.43
C LYS A 294 -32.18 8.69 9.44
N PHE A 295 -32.74 7.58 9.93
CA PHE A 295 -33.12 6.46 9.08
C PHE A 295 -34.17 6.85 8.06
N GLN A 296 -35.14 7.66 8.48
CA GLN A 296 -36.17 8.18 7.60
C GLN A 296 -35.57 9.00 6.45
N TRP A 297 -34.65 9.90 6.73
CA TRP A 297 -34.02 10.72 5.69
C TRP A 297 -33.17 9.89 4.71
N ILE A 298 -32.44 8.91 5.22
CA ILE A 298 -31.66 7.97 4.39
C ILE A 298 -32.60 7.20 3.46
N TYR A 299 -33.70 6.70 3.99
CA TYR A 299 -34.72 5.96 3.24
C TYR A 299 -35.37 6.82 2.16
N GLU A 300 -35.77 8.04 2.51
CA GLU A 300 -36.39 8.97 1.56
C GLU A 300 -35.45 9.34 0.41
N ASN A 301 -34.19 9.58 0.70
CA ASN A 301 -33.21 9.86 -0.34
C ASN A 301 -32.97 8.63 -1.25
N HIS A 302 -32.92 7.43 -0.69
CA HIS A 302 -32.93 6.20 -1.49
C HIS A 302 -34.15 6.09 -2.40
N ARG A 303 -35.32 6.40 -1.90
CA ARG A 303 -36.55 6.42 -2.69
C ARG A 303 -36.53 7.47 -3.80
N LYS A 304 -35.95 8.66 -3.54
CA LYS A 304 -35.73 9.68 -4.57
C LYS A 304 -34.80 9.14 -5.67
N ASN A 305 -33.71 8.48 -5.29
CA ASN A 305 -32.76 7.86 -6.24
C ASN A 305 -33.47 6.76 -7.07
N ARG A 306 -34.29 5.92 -6.47
CA ARG A 306 -35.05 4.90 -7.21
C ARG A 306 -36.02 5.50 -8.26
N LYS A 307 -36.63 6.63 -7.94
CA LYS A 307 -37.50 7.34 -8.91
C LYS A 307 -36.69 7.97 -10.02
N LYS A 308 -35.55 8.60 -9.68
CA LYS A 308 -34.68 9.29 -10.64
C LYS A 308 -33.98 8.31 -11.58
N TYR A 309 -33.46 7.21 -11.04
CA TYR A 309 -32.67 6.23 -11.78
C TYR A 309 -33.45 4.92 -12.02
N TYR A 310 -34.67 5.05 -12.57
CA TYR A 310 -35.63 3.95 -12.73
C TYR A 310 -35.20 2.83 -13.68
N LYS A 311 -34.19 3.08 -14.55
CA LYS A 311 -33.67 2.08 -15.49
C LYS A 311 -32.90 0.96 -14.77
N ILE A 312 -32.47 1.19 -13.55
CA ILE A 312 -31.71 0.25 -12.71
C ILE A 312 -32.35 0.14 -11.32
N LYS A 313 -31.76 -0.69 -10.47
CA LYS A 313 -32.04 -0.74 -9.05
C LYS A 313 -30.91 -0.02 -8.29
N PRO A 314 -31.08 1.25 -7.88
CA PRO A 314 -30.09 1.94 -7.07
C PRO A 314 -29.87 1.25 -5.72
N LEU A 315 -28.62 1.23 -5.29
CA LEU A 315 -28.19 0.68 -4.01
C LEU A 315 -27.74 1.79 -3.07
N THR A 316 -27.89 1.54 -1.77
CA THR A 316 -27.36 2.39 -0.70
C THR A 316 -26.36 1.60 0.13
N ILE A 317 -25.22 2.23 0.43
CA ILE A 317 -24.20 1.69 1.33
C ILE A 317 -24.22 2.46 2.64
N LEU A 318 -24.29 1.74 3.76
CA LEU A 318 -24.16 2.25 5.12
C LEU A 318 -22.82 1.81 5.67
N VAL A 319 -21.94 2.77 5.99
CA VAL A 319 -20.55 2.50 6.43
C VAL A 319 -20.42 2.78 7.93
N THR A 320 -19.88 1.82 8.67
CA THR A 320 -19.65 1.91 10.12
C THR A 320 -18.16 1.82 10.46
N LYS A 321 -17.80 2.17 11.69
CA LYS A 321 -16.42 2.20 12.18
C LYS A 321 -15.82 0.80 12.38
N ASP A 322 -16.62 -0.17 12.82
CA ASP A 322 -16.19 -1.53 13.16
C ASP A 322 -17.29 -2.56 12.94
N ILE A 323 -16.95 -3.84 13.08
CA ILE A 323 -17.85 -4.98 12.82
C ILE A 323 -19.02 -5.01 13.82
N SER A 324 -18.81 -4.65 15.07
CA SER A 324 -19.85 -4.65 16.10
C SER A 324 -20.92 -3.60 15.77
N ALA A 325 -20.49 -2.38 15.46
CA ALA A 325 -21.39 -1.31 15.02
C ALA A 325 -22.11 -1.67 13.73
N CYS A 326 -21.47 -2.40 12.81
CA CYS A 326 -22.07 -2.85 11.57
C CYS A 326 -23.20 -3.86 11.80
N LYS A 327 -23.00 -4.82 12.68
CA LYS A 327 -24.03 -5.80 13.08
C LYS A 327 -25.21 -5.11 13.74
N GLU A 328 -24.96 -4.24 14.71
CA GLU A 328 -26.00 -3.48 15.40
C GLU A 328 -26.81 -2.62 14.44
N LEU A 329 -26.14 -1.88 13.56
CA LEU A 329 -26.80 -1.07 12.54
C LEU A 329 -27.64 -1.93 11.60
N THR A 330 -27.13 -3.09 11.18
CA THR A 330 -27.83 -3.99 10.27
C THR A 330 -29.16 -4.45 10.88
N GLU A 331 -29.15 -4.88 12.16
CA GLU A 331 -30.35 -5.29 12.87
C GLU A 331 -31.37 -4.16 13.03
N LYS A 332 -30.93 -2.97 13.41
CA LYS A 332 -31.77 -1.79 13.51
C LYS A 332 -32.37 -1.41 12.15
N TRP A 333 -31.55 -1.48 11.09
CA TRP A 333 -31.95 -1.14 9.73
C TRP A 333 -32.99 -2.14 9.19
N ILE A 334 -32.80 -3.44 9.41
CA ILE A 334 -33.76 -4.48 9.04
C ILE A 334 -35.11 -4.22 9.72
N LYS A 335 -35.13 -3.93 11.03
CA LYS A 335 -36.32 -3.60 11.78
C LYS A 335 -37.03 -2.37 11.20
N PHE A 336 -36.28 -1.30 10.96
CA PHE A 336 -36.80 -0.06 10.39
C PHE A 336 -37.42 -0.31 9.00
N ILE A 337 -36.78 -1.07 8.10
CA ILE A 337 -37.30 -1.40 6.77
C ILE A 337 -38.59 -2.25 6.89
N ALA A 338 -38.63 -3.25 7.79
CA ALA A 338 -39.79 -4.08 8.01
C ALA A 338 -41.01 -3.24 8.41
N GLU A 339 -40.83 -2.33 9.36
CA GLU A 339 -41.89 -1.42 9.83
C GLU A 339 -42.32 -0.42 8.75
N LYS A 340 -41.36 0.19 8.08
CA LYS A 340 -41.57 1.24 7.08
C LYS A 340 -42.28 0.75 5.81
N GLU A 341 -41.86 -0.43 5.34
CA GLU A 341 -42.43 -1.05 4.15
C GLU A 341 -43.62 -1.99 4.47
N LYS A 342 -43.94 -2.20 5.75
CA LYS A 342 -44.99 -3.12 6.23
C LYS A 342 -44.82 -4.54 5.68
N ILE A 343 -43.59 -5.06 5.75
CA ILE A 343 -43.21 -6.39 5.28
C ILE A 343 -42.70 -7.24 6.47
N SER A 344 -42.71 -8.58 6.28
CA SER A 344 -42.14 -9.45 7.30
C SER A 344 -40.64 -9.20 7.49
N ARG A 345 -40.12 -9.48 8.70
CA ARG A 345 -38.69 -9.39 9.00
C ARG A 345 -37.84 -10.17 7.97
N GLU A 346 -38.27 -11.37 7.63
CA GLU A 346 -37.57 -12.24 6.66
C GLU A 346 -37.43 -11.58 5.26
N ARG A 347 -38.47 -10.84 4.84
CA ARG A 347 -38.42 -10.07 3.58
C ARG A 347 -37.50 -8.85 3.69
N ALA A 348 -37.46 -8.20 4.84
CA ALA A 348 -36.56 -7.09 5.09
C ALA A 348 -35.09 -7.56 5.14
N GLU A 349 -34.82 -8.69 5.75
CA GLU A 349 -33.48 -9.32 5.77
C GLU A 349 -32.95 -9.59 4.36
N LYS A 350 -33.79 -10.05 3.43
CA LYS A 350 -33.39 -10.27 2.03
C LYS A 350 -33.01 -8.97 1.31
N LYS A 351 -33.45 -7.80 1.79
CA LYS A 351 -33.12 -6.49 1.22
C LYS A 351 -31.81 -5.91 1.75
N VAL A 352 -31.28 -6.41 2.85
CA VAL A 352 -30.09 -5.88 3.52
C VAL A 352 -28.96 -6.92 3.47
N LEU A 353 -27.82 -6.55 2.91
CA LEU A 353 -26.64 -7.40 2.83
C LEU A 353 -25.54 -6.85 3.74
N ILE A 354 -25.20 -7.58 4.79
CA ILE A 354 -24.06 -7.24 5.63
C ILE A 354 -22.75 -7.81 5.04
N VAL A 355 -21.74 -6.96 4.90
CA VAL A 355 -20.43 -7.32 4.31
C VAL A 355 -19.31 -6.83 5.21
N THR A 356 -18.64 -7.75 5.88
CA THR A 356 -17.50 -7.45 6.77
C THR A 356 -16.44 -8.55 6.69
N SER A 357 -15.27 -8.37 7.34
CA SER A 357 -14.21 -9.37 7.44
C SER A 357 -14.52 -10.51 8.42
N ALA A 358 -15.63 -10.45 9.15
CA ALA A 358 -16.01 -11.50 10.07
C ALA A 358 -16.22 -12.84 9.34
N PRO A 359 -15.78 -13.97 9.91
CA PRO A 359 -15.90 -15.28 9.26
C PRO A 359 -17.34 -15.61 8.84
N GLU A 360 -18.32 -15.24 9.64
CA GLU A 360 -19.74 -15.46 9.38
C GLU A 360 -20.31 -14.63 8.19
N HIS A 361 -19.58 -13.57 7.76
CA HIS A 361 -20.01 -12.73 6.64
C HIS A 361 -19.25 -13.04 5.34
N LYS A 362 -18.29 -13.97 5.36
CA LYS A 362 -17.50 -14.31 4.16
C LYS A 362 -18.37 -14.81 3.00
N GLU A 363 -19.43 -15.54 3.28
CA GLU A 363 -20.38 -16.01 2.26
C GLU A 363 -21.19 -14.90 1.59
N ASN A 364 -21.19 -13.70 2.17
CA ASN A 364 -21.87 -12.55 1.60
C ASN A 364 -21.00 -11.81 0.54
N ILE A 365 -19.69 -12.00 0.56
CA ILE A 365 -18.79 -11.35 -0.39
C ILE A 365 -19.08 -11.77 -1.84
N PRO A 366 -19.23 -13.08 -2.18
CA PRO A 366 -19.63 -13.49 -3.53
C PRO A 366 -21.00 -12.94 -3.96
N LYS A 367 -21.94 -12.72 -3.02
CA LYS A 367 -23.28 -12.18 -3.33
C LYS A 367 -23.21 -10.76 -3.89
N LEU A 368 -22.15 -10.00 -3.59
CA LEU A 368 -21.94 -8.66 -4.16
C LEU A 368 -21.84 -8.67 -5.70
N ARG A 369 -21.45 -9.79 -6.31
CA ARG A 369 -21.34 -9.91 -7.77
C ARG A 369 -22.69 -9.82 -8.49
N THR A 370 -23.79 -10.09 -7.76
CA THR A 370 -25.14 -10.13 -8.31
C THR A 370 -26.06 -9.04 -7.77
N VAL A 371 -25.59 -8.16 -6.86
CA VAL A 371 -26.45 -7.12 -6.26
C VAL A 371 -26.94 -6.08 -7.28
N ASP A 372 -26.24 -5.90 -8.39
CA ASP A 372 -26.65 -5.01 -9.47
C ASP A 372 -27.80 -5.58 -10.31
N ASP A 373 -28.03 -6.89 -10.24
CA ASP A 373 -29.11 -7.53 -10.96
C ASP A 373 -30.48 -7.00 -10.49
N ARG A 374 -31.34 -6.66 -11.42
CA ARG A 374 -32.64 -6.07 -11.13
C ARG A 374 -33.53 -6.99 -10.28
N ASN A 375 -33.38 -8.30 -10.46
CA ASN A 375 -34.13 -9.33 -9.74
C ASN A 375 -33.57 -9.67 -8.36
N ASN A 376 -32.33 -9.23 -8.06
CA ASN A 376 -31.74 -9.42 -6.74
C ASN A 376 -32.47 -8.54 -5.70
N PRO A 377 -32.91 -9.08 -4.57
CA PRO A 377 -33.70 -8.33 -3.58
C PRO A 377 -32.90 -7.28 -2.83
N VAL A 378 -31.59 -7.35 -2.80
CA VAL A 378 -30.71 -6.45 -2.02
C VAL A 378 -30.84 -5.03 -2.52
N GLU A 379 -31.18 -4.10 -1.64
CA GLU A 379 -31.22 -2.65 -1.88
C GLU A 379 -30.23 -1.90 -0.97
N TRP A 380 -29.83 -2.51 0.15
CA TRP A 380 -29.02 -1.91 1.20
C TRP A 380 -27.82 -2.79 1.51
N ILE A 381 -26.66 -2.16 1.63
CA ILE A 381 -25.44 -2.85 2.00
C ILE A 381 -24.90 -2.18 3.25
N THR A 382 -24.71 -2.94 4.32
CA THR A 382 -24.03 -2.48 5.53
C THR A 382 -22.62 -3.01 5.56
N SER A 383 -21.64 -2.16 5.85
CA SER A 383 -20.24 -2.56 5.81
C SER A 383 -19.36 -1.75 6.74
N VAL A 384 -18.22 -2.31 7.06
CA VAL A 384 -17.05 -1.61 7.61
C VAL A 384 -16.13 -1.29 6.44
N SER A 385 -15.05 -0.59 6.65
CA SER A 385 -14.02 -0.18 5.66
C SER A 385 -13.62 -1.24 4.61
N MET A 386 -14.09 -2.49 4.75
CA MET A 386 -13.85 -3.60 3.82
C MET A 386 -14.45 -3.46 2.41
N LEU A 387 -15.36 -2.51 2.21
CA LEU A 387 -15.78 -2.19 0.83
C LEU A 387 -14.64 -1.61 -0.01
N SER A 388 -13.47 -1.51 0.60
CA SER A 388 -12.29 -0.92 -0.02
C SER A 388 -11.68 -1.76 -1.15
N GLU A 389 -11.92 -3.09 -1.25
CA GLU A 389 -11.18 -3.91 -2.22
C GLU A 389 -12.01 -5.03 -2.87
N GLY A 390 -11.87 -5.15 -4.19
CA GLY A 390 -12.21 -6.37 -4.94
C GLY A 390 -13.66 -6.53 -5.38
N TRP A 391 -14.62 -5.62 -5.13
CA TRP A 391 -15.97 -5.76 -5.63
C TRP A 391 -16.35 -4.68 -6.64
N ASP A 392 -17.10 -5.09 -7.65
CA ASP A 392 -17.47 -4.29 -8.80
C ASP A 392 -18.99 -4.09 -8.82
N VAL A 393 -19.48 -3.06 -8.09
CA VAL A 393 -20.90 -2.70 -8.02
C VAL A 393 -21.08 -1.34 -8.67
N GLU A 394 -21.90 -1.28 -9.71
CA GLU A 394 -22.14 -0.06 -10.49
C GLU A 394 -23.32 0.74 -9.98
N ASN A 395 -24.31 0.07 -9.35
CA ASN A 395 -25.61 0.67 -9.00
C ASN A 395 -25.63 1.39 -7.65
N VAL A 396 -24.49 1.75 -7.09
CA VAL A 396 -24.40 2.55 -5.85
C VAL A 396 -24.75 4.01 -6.16
N PHE A 397 -25.79 4.55 -5.52
CA PHE A 397 -26.27 5.91 -5.70
C PHE A 397 -26.40 6.69 -4.39
N GLN A 398 -26.19 6.04 -3.26
CA GLN A 398 -26.10 6.67 -1.96
C GLN A 398 -25.07 5.99 -1.09
N ILE A 399 -24.24 6.79 -0.44
CA ILE A 399 -23.25 6.37 0.54
C ILE A 399 -23.52 7.11 1.84
N VAL A 400 -23.68 6.37 2.92
CA VAL A 400 -23.99 6.92 4.24
C VAL A 400 -22.91 6.56 5.23
N PRO A 401 -22.00 7.48 5.57
CA PRO A 401 -21.15 7.34 6.74
C PRO A 401 -22.05 7.40 7.99
N HIS A 402 -22.22 6.27 8.68
CA HIS A 402 -23.15 6.21 9.82
C HIS A 402 -22.58 6.84 11.08
N GLU A 403 -21.27 6.81 11.25
CA GLU A 403 -20.56 7.33 12.41
C GLU A 403 -19.37 8.21 12.01
N GLU A 404 -18.96 9.12 12.90
CA GLU A 404 -17.87 10.07 12.66
C GLU A 404 -16.54 9.38 12.28
N ARG A 405 -16.25 8.22 12.88
CA ARG A 405 -15.02 7.45 12.60
C ARG A 405 -15.12 6.55 11.37
N ALA A 406 -16.28 6.46 10.73
CA ALA A 406 -16.45 5.64 9.53
C ALA A 406 -15.66 6.16 8.31
N PHE A 407 -15.29 7.44 8.33
CA PHE A 407 -14.51 8.13 7.28
C PHE A 407 -13.36 8.91 7.91
N ASN A 408 -12.37 8.23 8.42
CA ASN A 408 -11.25 8.85 9.15
C ASN A 408 -9.93 8.90 8.37
N SER A 409 -9.90 8.49 7.11
CA SER A 409 -8.70 8.55 6.28
C SER A 409 -9.00 8.92 4.83
N LYS A 410 -8.07 9.64 4.18
CA LYS A 410 -8.11 9.94 2.73
C LYS A 410 -8.25 8.67 1.90
N LEU A 411 -7.49 7.65 2.26
CA LEU A 411 -7.49 6.36 1.58
C LEU A 411 -8.90 5.75 1.55
N LEU A 412 -9.55 5.67 2.71
CA LEU A 412 -10.89 5.09 2.84
C LEU A 412 -11.92 5.88 2.02
N ILE A 413 -11.87 7.21 2.09
CA ILE A 413 -12.78 8.07 1.32
C ILE A 413 -12.56 7.89 -0.17
N ALA A 414 -11.33 7.92 -0.65
CA ALA A 414 -11.01 7.71 -2.05
C ALA A 414 -11.45 6.33 -2.55
N GLN A 415 -11.30 5.30 -1.74
CA GLN A 415 -11.74 3.94 -2.06
C GLN A 415 -13.26 3.79 -2.09
N VAL A 416 -13.96 4.29 -1.08
CA VAL A 416 -15.43 4.18 -1.00
C VAL A 416 -16.10 5.08 -2.04
N LEU A 417 -15.64 6.30 -2.21
CA LEU A 417 -16.15 7.20 -3.26
C LEU A 417 -15.85 6.62 -4.64
N GLY A 418 -14.62 6.17 -4.89
CA GLY A 418 -14.22 5.62 -6.18
C GLY A 418 -15.11 4.47 -6.64
N ARG A 419 -15.60 3.63 -5.72
CA ARG A 419 -16.52 2.53 -6.05
C ARG A 419 -17.94 3.01 -6.30
N GLY A 420 -18.46 3.93 -5.50
CA GLY A 420 -19.76 4.55 -5.72
C GLY A 420 -19.85 5.33 -7.02
N LEU A 421 -18.70 5.74 -7.57
CA LEU A 421 -18.66 6.62 -8.75
C LEU A 421 -18.70 5.87 -10.09
N ARG A 422 -18.69 4.55 -10.16
CA ARG A 422 -18.83 3.81 -11.43
C ARG A 422 -20.17 4.09 -12.10
N ILE A 423 -20.16 4.37 -13.40
CA ILE A 423 -21.37 4.63 -14.16
C ILE A 423 -21.96 3.31 -14.65
N PRO A 424 -23.22 2.99 -14.30
CA PRO A 424 -23.91 1.82 -14.86
C PRO A 424 -24.01 1.90 -16.39
N LYS A 425 -23.82 0.77 -17.07
CA LYS A 425 -23.83 0.69 -18.55
C LYS A 425 -25.02 1.36 -19.21
N VAL A 426 -26.19 1.31 -18.59
CA VAL A 426 -27.42 1.91 -19.10
C VAL A 426 -27.45 3.45 -19.06
N TYR A 427 -26.51 4.05 -18.34
CA TYR A 427 -26.29 5.49 -18.26
C TYR A 427 -24.99 5.91 -18.94
N LYS A 428 -24.41 5.08 -19.79
CA LYS A 428 -23.24 5.43 -20.59
C LYS A 428 -23.56 6.68 -21.44
N GLY A 429 -22.69 7.70 -21.33
CA GLY A 429 -22.91 9.02 -21.96
C GLY A 429 -23.65 10.03 -21.10
N GLU A 430 -24.29 9.60 -19.99
CA GLU A 430 -24.84 10.46 -18.95
C GLU A 430 -23.87 10.48 -17.78
N GLN A 431 -23.89 11.55 -16.97
CA GLN A 431 -23.13 11.61 -15.71
C GLN A 431 -24.08 11.59 -14.51
N PRO A 432 -24.46 10.41 -14.02
CA PRO A 432 -25.32 10.31 -12.83
C PRO A 432 -24.60 10.85 -11.58
N THR A 433 -25.40 11.13 -10.56
CA THR A 433 -24.89 11.68 -9.29
C THR A 433 -25.06 10.64 -8.18
N VAL A 434 -24.00 10.37 -7.44
CA VAL A 434 -24.07 9.63 -6.17
C VAL A 434 -24.24 10.63 -5.03
N THR A 435 -25.15 10.32 -4.10
CA THR A 435 -25.37 11.14 -2.91
C THR A 435 -24.51 10.62 -1.76
N VAL A 436 -23.66 11.48 -1.21
CA VAL A 436 -23.02 11.24 0.08
C VAL A 436 -23.91 11.88 1.14
N PHE A 437 -24.63 11.05 1.88
CA PHE A 437 -25.62 11.51 2.84
C PHE A 437 -24.99 11.71 4.21
N ASN A 438 -25.18 12.89 4.81
CA ASN A 438 -24.67 13.18 6.13
C ASN A 438 -25.49 14.26 6.84
N HIS A 439 -25.32 14.40 8.16
CA HIS A 439 -25.92 15.43 8.97
C HIS A 439 -24.90 16.52 9.36
N ASP A 440 -25.37 17.70 9.77
CA ASP A 440 -24.56 18.92 9.95
C ASP A 440 -23.32 18.75 10.82
N LYS A 441 -23.40 17.94 11.88
CA LYS A 441 -22.29 17.73 12.79
C LYS A 441 -21.03 17.12 12.11
N TRP A 442 -21.24 16.41 11.00
CA TRP A 442 -20.17 15.67 10.29
C TRP A 442 -19.92 16.20 8.89
N SER A 443 -20.89 16.93 8.34
CA SER A 443 -20.80 17.42 6.96
C SER A 443 -19.54 18.22 6.71
N LYS A 444 -19.15 19.06 7.67
CA LYS A 444 -17.93 19.87 7.55
C LYS A 444 -16.68 18.99 7.49
N ASN A 445 -16.55 17.98 8.37
CA ASN A 445 -15.39 17.09 8.39
C ASN A 445 -15.29 16.26 7.11
N ILE A 446 -16.40 15.71 6.62
CA ILE A 446 -16.41 14.95 5.37
C ILE A 446 -16.16 15.85 4.18
N LYS A 447 -16.76 17.04 4.14
CA LYS A 447 -16.50 18.03 3.10
C LYS A 447 -15.01 18.29 2.93
N TYR A 448 -14.29 18.58 4.02
CA TYR A 448 -12.85 18.84 3.97
C TYR A 448 -12.04 17.62 3.48
N LEU A 449 -12.40 16.41 3.91
CA LEU A 449 -11.72 15.20 3.45
C LEU A 449 -11.93 14.95 1.95
N VAL A 450 -13.10 15.28 1.44
CA VAL A 450 -13.36 15.16 0.00
C VAL A 450 -12.70 16.28 -0.78
N GLU A 451 -12.70 17.51 -0.25
CA GLU A 451 -11.91 18.60 -0.83
C GLU A 451 -10.43 18.21 -0.90
N GLU A 452 -9.91 17.51 0.12
CA GLU A 452 -8.55 16.98 0.12
C GLU A 452 -8.34 15.90 -0.95
N VAL A 453 -9.26 14.96 -1.10
CA VAL A 453 -9.22 13.92 -2.15
C VAL A 453 -9.34 14.54 -3.55
N LEU A 454 -10.09 15.60 -3.68
CA LEU A 454 -10.25 16.36 -4.94
C LEU A 454 -9.17 17.43 -5.16
N GLU A 455 -8.21 17.52 -4.21
CA GLU A 455 -7.10 18.50 -4.29
C GLU A 455 -7.53 19.97 -4.30
N ILE A 456 -8.66 20.26 -3.68
CA ILE A 456 -9.15 21.63 -3.43
C ILE A 456 -8.99 22.03 -1.96
N GLU A 457 -8.26 21.22 -1.19
CA GLU A 457 -8.08 21.39 0.25
C GLU A 457 -7.25 22.63 0.57
N LYS A 458 -7.70 23.38 1.59
CA LYS A 458 -6.88 24.42 2.20
C LYS A 458 -5.76 23.80 3.03
N ARG A 459 -4.56 24.33 2.87
CA ARG A 459 -3.36 23.82 3.57
C ARG A 459 -2.66 24.96 4.28
N ILE A 460 -2.16 24.67 5.48
CA ILE A 460 -1.27 25.58 6.21
C ILE A 460 0.17 25.12 6.06
N HIS A 461 1.10 26.09 5.95
CA HIS A 461 2.50 25.83 5.62
C HIS A 461 3.42 26.08 6.80
N SER A 462 4.39 25.21 6.97
CA SER A 462 5.55 25.40 7.85
C SER A 462 6.77 25.78 7.01
N TYR A 463 7.43 26.83 7.37
CA TYR A 463 8.65 27.32 6.72
C TYR A 463 9.55 28.06 7.72
N ILE A 464 10.82 28.22 7.34
CA ILE A 464 11.81 28.92 8.14
C ILE A 464 11.51 30.43 8.15
N ILE A 465 11.52 31.05 9.32
CA ILE A 465 11.32 32.48 9.49
C ILE A 465 12.66 33.18 9.67
N SER A 466 12.95 34.20 8.83
CA SER A 466 14.18 35.00 8.94
C SER A 466 14.38 35.65 10.32
N LYS A 467 13.30 36.10 10.95
CA LYS A 467 13.34 36.71 12.30
C LYS A 467 13.71 35.72 13.43
N LYS A 468 13.77 34.43 13.14
CA LYS A 468 14.14 33.36 14.08
C LYS A 468 15.52 32.77 13.76
N GLU A 469 16.40 33.52 13.11
CA GLU A 469 17.77 33.08 12.76
C GLU A 469 18.57 32.56 13.97
N ASN A 470 18.36 33.11 15.15
CA ASN A 470 19.03 32.67 16.38
C ASN A 470 18.77 31.21 16.74
N TYR A 471 17.70 30.61 16.21
CA TYR A 471 17.35 29.21 16.42
C TYR A 471 17.82 28.29 15.29
N ASN A 472 18.49 28.82 14.27
CA ASN A 472 19.13 28.01 13.27
C ASN A 472 20.40 27.36 13.82
N PHE A 473 20.63 26.13 13.44
CA PHE A 473 21.83 25.40 13.82
C PHE A 473 22.22 24.36 12.78
N ASP A 474 23.48 23.97 12.83
CA ASP A 474 24.05 22.96 11.94
C ASP A 474 23.83 21.57 12.51
N LEU A 475 23.62 20.61 11.64
CA LEU A 475 23.66 19.17 11.92
C LEU A 475 24.66 18.50 11.00
N PHE A 476 25.36 17.49 11.49
CA PHE A 476 26.27 16.65 10.71
C PHE A 476 25.66 15.29 10.46
N ASN A 477 25.76 14.82 9.23
CA ASN A 477 25.35 13.48 8.81
C ASN A 477 26.47 12.82 8.00
N ILE A 478 26.38 11.51 7.85
CA ILE A 478 27.36 10.70 7.10
C ILE A 478 26.68 10.15 5.85
N ASP A 479 27.26 10.48 4.69
CA ASP A 479 26.96 9.81 3.44
C ASP A 479 27.85 8.59 3.29
N TYR A 480 27.24 7.40 3.31
CA TYR A 480 27.95 6.14 3.16
C TYR A 480 28.03 5.76 1.69
N LYS A 481 29.20 5.95 1.05
CA LYS A 481 29.44 5.41 -0.28
C LYS A 481 29.52 3.90 -0.23
N LYS A 482 28.51 3.26 -0.78
CA LYS A 482 28.40 1.80 -0.85
C LYS A 482 28.97 1.29 -2.16
N ALA A 483 29.69 0.18 -2.09
CA ALA A 483 30.04 -0.59 -3.27
C ALA A 483 29.36 -1.94 -3.21
N GLU A 484 28.81 -2.33 -4.32
CA GLU A 484 28.30 -3.67 -4.46
C GLU A 484 29.44 -4.67 -4.49
N LYS A 485 29.44 -5.59 -3.54
CA LYS A 485 30.33 -6.74 -3.56
C LYS A 485 29.50 -7.99 -3.78
N ILE A 486 29.75 -8.65 -4.90
CA ILE A 486 29.16 -9.95 -5.16
C ILE A 486 29.79 -10.93 -4.17
N ALA A 487 29.07 -11.34 -3.15
CA ALA A 487 29.51 -12.41 -2.27
C ALA A 487 28.86 -13.72 -2.73
N GLU A 488 29.67 -14.72 -3.00
CA GLU A 488 29.14 -16.08 -3.12
C GLU A 488 28.63 -16.52 -1.74
N ILE A 489 27.35 -16.85 -1.66
CA ILE A 489 26.84 -17.52 -0.46
C ILE A 489 27.46 -18.91 -0.49
N PRO A 490 28.12 -19.33 0.62
CA PRO A 490 28.52 -20.72 0.75
C PRO A 490 27.25 -21.55 0.57
N GLN A 491 27.29 -22.56 -0.27
CA GLN A 491 26.19 -23.45 -0.54
C GLN A 491 25.53 -23.83 0.78
N LEU A 492 24.24 -23.42 0.96
CA LEU A 492 23.36 -24.16 1.83
C LEU A 492 23.43 -25.58 1.35
N LYS A 493 23.84 -26.50 2.25
CA LYS A 493 24.12 -27.94 2.03
C LYS A 493 23.39 -28.47 0.80
N GLU A 494 24.13 -29.07 -0.12
CA GLU A 494 23.61 -29.71 -1.33
C GLU A 494 22.29 -30.39 -1.03
N PHE A 495 21.32 -30.28 -1.94
CA PHE A 495 20.07 -31.02 -1.86
C PHE A 495 20.36 -32.49 -1.62
N ASN A 496 20.22 -32.94 -0.37
CA ASN A 496 20.52 -34.28 0.01
C ASN A 496 19.33 -35.22 -0.27
N PHE A 497 19.29 -35.67 -1.52
CA PHE A 497 18.24 -36.60 -1.94
C PHE A 497 18.27 -37.93 -1.18
N VAL A 498 19.46 -38.35 -0.72
CA VAL A 498 19.61 -39.54 0.11
C VAL A 498 18.83 -39.40 1.42
N ARG A 499 18.83 -38.19 2.01
CA ARG A 499 18.02 -37.91 3.19
C ARG A 499 16.53 -37.98 2.90
N LEU A 500 16.06 -37.41 1.78
CA LEU A 500 14.67 -37.50 1.36
C LEU A 500 14.23 -38.95 1.10
N GLN A 501 15.06 -39.73 0.43
CA GLN A 501 14.79 -41.16 0.24
C GLN A 501 14.74 -41.94 1.54
N ARG A 502 15.63 -41.60 2.51
CA ARG A 502 15.68 -42.29 3.80
C ARG A 502 14.53 -41.87 4.72
N GLU A 503 14.24 -40.58 4.81
CA GLU A 503 13.36 -40.02 5.82
C GLU A 503 11.95 -39.69 5.30
N GLY A 504 11.75 -39.53 3.97
CA GLY A 504 10.53 -38.99 3.39
C GLY A 504 10.35 -37.50 3.67
N ILE A 505 9.20 -36.99 3.34
CA ILE A 505 8.78 -35.59 3.55
C ILE A 505 7.87 -35.53 4.76
N SER A 506 7.97 -34.46 5.54
CA SER A 506 7.09 -34.24 6.68
C SER A 506 5.70 -33.81 6.20
N TYR A 507 4.82 -34.77 5.99
CA TYR A 507 3.44 -34.56 5.59
C TYR A 507 2.60 -34.10 6.78
N SER A 508 1.58 -33.28 6.50
CA SER A 508 0.48 -33.01 7.41
C SER A 508 -0.44 -34.25 7.43
N THR A 509 -1.02 -34.56 8.60
CA THR A 509 -2.03 -35.60 8.70
C THR A 509 -3.19 -35.26 7.76
N GLN A 510 -3.58 -36.22 6.93
CA GLN A 510 -4.71 -36.09 6.03
C GLN A 510 -5.98 -36.41 6.81
N ALA A 511 -6.85 -35.40 7.01
CA ALA A 511 -8.03 -35.54 7.86
C ALA A 511 -9.09 -36.51 7.29
N PHE A 512 -9.04 -36.82 5.98
CA PHE A 512 -10.08 -37.59 5.32
C PHE A 512 -9.48 -38.74 4.49
N LYS A 513 -10.10 -39.88 4.61
CA LYS A 513 -9.66 -41.11 3.92
C LYS A 513 -10.23 -41.30 2.51
N LEU A 514 -11.12 -40.40 2.05
CA LEU A 514 -11.83 -40.54 0.79
C LEU A 514 -11.67 -39.31 -0.08
N PRO A 515 -11.47 -39.49 -1.39
CA PRO A 515 -11.16 -38.43 -2.33
C PRO A 515 -12.40 -37.77 -2.95
N ARG A 516 -13.46 -37.48 -2.21
CA ARG A 516 -14.67 -36.91 -2.78
C ARG A 516 -15.35 -35.93 -1.84
N GLU A 517 -16.12 -34.99 -2.41
CA GLU A 517 -16.95 -34.01 -1.76
C GLU A 517 -17.57 -34.45 -0.44
N ILE A 518 -17.29 -33.76 0.64
CA ILE A 518 -18.04 -33.91 1.86
C ILE A 518 -19.20 -32.91 1.78
N LYS A 519 -20.39 -33.42 1.48
CA LYS A 519 -21.61 -32.67 1.60
C LYS A 519 -22.12 -32.80 3.05
N TYR A 520 -22.00 -31.73 3.80
CA TYR A 520 -22.70 -31.63 5.06
C TYR A 520 -24.15 -31.27 4.78
N GLU A 521 -25.08 -32.16 5.12
CA GLU A 521 -26.50 -31.83 5.05
C GLU A 521 -26.95 -31.07 6.29
N LYS A 522 -27.78 -30.02 6.02
CA LYS A 522 -28.39 -29.19 7.07
C LYS A 522 -29.16 -30.11 8.01
N ALA A 523 -28.73 -30.26 9.23
CA ALA A 523 -29.49 -30.91 10.27
C ALA A 523 -30.01 -29.84 11.24
N VAL A 524 -31.33 -29.77 11.39
CA VAL A 524 -31.95 -28.96 12.44
C VAL A 524 -32.03 -29.85 13.68
N VAL A 525 -31.22 -29.55 14.67
CA VAL A 525 -31.30 -30.16 15.99
C VAL A 525 -31.53 -29.06 16.99
N ARG A 526 -32.75 -28.99 17.55
CA ARG A 526 -33.17 -28.05 18.61
C ARG A 526 -32.93 -26.57 18.27
N ASP A 527 -33.61 -26.05 17.25
CA ASP A 527 -33.66 -24.63 16.88
C ASP A 527 -32.32 -23.94 16.53
N GLU A 528 -31.25 -24.69 16.40
CA GLU A 528 -29.98 -24.15 15.86
C GLU A 528 -29.77 -24.57 14.40
N GLU A 529 -29.59 -23.56 13.51
CA GLU A 529 -29.21 -23.78 12.10
C GLU A 529 -27.74 -24.16 11.99
N ILE A 530 -27.43 -25.43 11.76
CA ILE A 530 -26.08 -25.84 11.35
C ILE A 530 -25.93 -25.55 9.86
N ARG A 531 -25.08 -24.58 9.53
CA ARG A 531 -24.80 -24.20 8.14
C ARG A 531 -23.93 -25.24 7.45
N LYS A 532 -24.31 -25.62 6.22
CA LYS A 532 -23.48 -26.42 5.32
C LYS A 532 -22.28 -25.64 4.83
N ALA A 533 -21.09 -26.19 5.01
CA ALA A 533 -19.89 -25.79 4.27
C ALA A 533 -19.54 -26.92 3.31
N ILE A 534 -19.49 -26.64 2.00
CA ILE A 534 -18.91 -27.56 1.03
C ILE A 534 -17.41 -27.28 1.06
N ILE A 535 -16.63 -28.19 1.63
CA ILE A 535 -15.17 -28.13 1.56
C ILE A 535 -14.76 -29.11 0.46
N GLU A 536 -14.36 -28.58 -0.68
CA GLU A 536 -13.68 -29.37 -1.71
C GLU A 536 -12.26 -29.68 -1.26
N LEU A 537 -12.02 -30.91 -0.87
CA LEU A 537 -10.68 -31.43 -0.60
C LEU A 537 -10.13 -32.06 -1.87
N LYS A 538 -9.20 -31.39 -2.52
CA LYS A 538 -8.48 -31.96 -3.66
C LYS A 538 -7.51 -33.02 -3.18
N MET A 539 -7.75 -34.24 -3.59
CA MET A 539 -6.90 -35.41 -3.36
C MET A 539 -6.41 -35.94 -4.68
N TYR A 540 -5.16 -36.35 -4.76
CA TYR A 540 -4.51 -36.85 -5.96
C TYR A 540 -4.06 -38.29 -5.75
N PRO A 541 -4.31 -39.21 -6.70
CA PRO A 541 -3.69 -40.56 -6.69
C PRO A 541 -2.17 -40.41 -6.66
N ILE A 542 -1.49 -41.37 -6.02
CA ILE A 542 -0.02 -41.34 -5.96
C ILE A 542 0.59 -41.24 -7.36
N GLU A 543 0.03 -41.95 -8.34
CA GLU A 543 0.49 -41.95 -9.74
C GLU A 543 0.46 -40.54 -10.33
N GLU A 544 -0.61 -39.79 -10.11
CA GLU A 544 -0.73 -38.42 -10.57
C GLU A 544 0.26 -37.49 -9.83
N ALA A 545 0.41 -37.66 -8.53
CA ALA A 545 1.38 -36.92 -7.74
C ALA A 545 2.81 -37.13 -8.23
N ILE A 546 3.15 -38.39 -8.62
CA ILE A 546 4.46 -38.76 -9.19
C ILE A 546 4.68 -38.01 -10.52
N GLU A 547 3.69 -38.05 -11.42
CA GLU A 547 3.82 -37.39 -12.73
C GLU A 547 3.96 -35.86 -12.60
N ARG A 548 3.23 -35.24 -11.69
CA ARG A 548 3.37 -33.78 -11.42
C ARG A 548 4.76 -33.42 -10.88
N VAL A 549 5.29 -34.21 -9.95
CA VAL A 549 6.64 -34.02 -9.41
C VAL A 549 7.71 -34.26 -10.46
N TRP A 550 7.57 -35.34 -11.25
CA TRP A 550 8.52 -35.66 -12.31
C TRP A 550 8.49 -34.62 -13.43
N GLY A 551 7.29 -34.14 -13.82
CA GLY A 551 7.12 -33.04 -14.78
C GLY A 551 7.81 -31.75 -14.30
N LYS A 552 7.70 -31.42 -13.01
CA LYS A 552 8.44 -30.29 -12.42
C LYS A 552 9.95 -30.48 -12.49
N ILE A 553 10.47 -31.67 -12.20
CA ILE A 553 11.90 -31.98 -12.28
C ILE A 553 12.38 -31.87 -13.75
N HIS A 554 11.58 -32.39 -14.68
CA HIS A 554 11.89 -32.30 -16.12
C HIS A 554 11.91 -30.86 -16.62
N ALA A 555 10.96 -30.04 -16.18
CA ALA A 555 10.95 -28.60 -16.48
C ALA A 555 12.21 -27.90 -15.92
N ILE A 556 12.69 -28.27 -14.71
CA ILE A 556 13.95 -27.79 -14.16
C ILE A 556 15.14 -28.19 -15.03
N ASP A 557 15.16 -29.43 -15.56
CA ASP A 557 16.23 -29.88 -16.42
C ASP A 557 16.26 -29.13 -17.75
N MET A 558 15.10 -28.84 -18.33
CA MET A 558 15.00 -28.05 -19.57
C MET A 558 15.49 -26.59 -19.34
N ASP A 559 15.06 -25.98 -18.26
CA ASP A 559 15.43 -24.59 -17.93
C ASP A 559 16.92 -24.41 -17.57
N LEU A 560 17.47 -25.34 -16.81
CA LEU A 560 18.81 -25.22 -16.23
C LEU A 560 19.87 -26.08 -16.93
N ARG A 561 19.49 -26.83 -17.99
CA ARG A 561 20.33 -27.81 -18.71
C ARG A 561 20.97 -28.80 -17.74
N THR A 562 20.18 -29.29 -16.79
CA THR A 562 20.59 -30.30 -15.80
C THR A 562 20.06 -31.69 -16.21
N SER A 563 20.37 -32.69 -15.44
CA SER A 563 19.91 -34.06 -15.67
C SER A 563 19.31 -34.68 -14.40
N TYR A 564 18.55 -33.86 -13.65
CA TYR A 564 17.94 -34.31 -12.41
C TYR A 564 16.88 -35.40 -12.63
N SER A 565 16.13 -35.37 -13.74
CA SER A 565 15.14 -36.40 -14.09
C SER A 565 15.76 -37.79 -14.23
N ARG A 566 17.03 -37.90 -14.61
CA ARG A 566 17.76 -39.15 -14.61
C ARG A 566 18.11 -39.63 -13.19
N LYS A 567 18.33 -38.72 -12.25
CA LYS A 567 18.64 -39.02 -10.83
C LYS A 567 17.38 -39.30 -10.02
N PHE A 568 16.29 -38.56 -10.30
CA PHE A 568 15.00 -38.65 -9.62
C PHE A 568 13.97 -39.36 -10.52
N THR A 569 14.18 -40.67 -10.69
CA THR A 569 13.26 -41.47 -11.48
C THR A 569 11.89 -41.56 -10.79
N ARG A 570 10.83 -41.79 -11.56
CA ARG A 570 9.46 -41.98 -11.06
C ARG A 570 9.39 -42.98 -9.88
N ARG A 571 10.15 -44.05 -9.95
CA ARG A 571 10.24 -45.04 -8.87
C ARG A 571 10.78 -44.41 -7.57
N LYS A 572 11.83 -43.64 -7.62
CA LYS A 572 12.41 -42.98 -6.44
C LYS A 572 11.48 -41.89 -5.86
N ILE A 573 10.74 -41.17 -6.72
CA ILE A 573 9.72 -40.22 -6.29
C ILE A 573 8.60 -40.95 -5.55
N LYS A 574 8.14 -42.11 -6.10
CA LYS A 574 7.16 -42.97 -5.47
C LYS A 574 7.61 -43.39 -4.08
N ASP A 575 8.85 -43.90 -3.95
CA ASP A 575 9.40 -44.34 -2.66
C ASP A 575 9.37 -43.23 -1.60
N VAL A 576 9.66 -41.95 -2.00
CA VAL A 576 9.62 -40.81 -1.10
C VAL A 576 8.19 -40.51 -0.67
N ILE A 577 7.22 -40.51 -1.60
CA ILE A 577 5.82 -40.24 -1.31
C ILE A 577 5.23 -41.31 -0.39
N GLU A 578 5.45 -42.58 -0.70
CA GLU A 578 4.95 -43.70 0.10
C GLU A 578 5.53 -43.70 1.53
N LYS A 579 6.83 -43.40 1.69
CA LYS A 579 7.43 -43.23 3.02
C LYS A 579 6.83 -42.06 3.77
N SER A 580 6.54 -40.97 3.07
CA SER A 580 5.94 -39.78 3.68
C SER A 580 4.52 -40.06 4.17
N LEU A 581 3.71 -40.80 3.40
CA LEU A 581 2.37 -41.27 3.80
C LEU A 581 2.45 -42.23 4.97
N LYS A 582 3.41 -43.17 4.93
CA LYS A 582 3.62 -44.15 6.01
C LYS A 582 3.94 -43.46 7.35
N ARG A 583 4.68 -42.36 7.35
CA ARG A 583 4.99 -41.58 8.56
C ARG A 583 3.75 -40.99 9.23
N ILE A 584 2.75 -40.58 8.46
CA ILE A 584 1.46 -40.10 8.97
C ILE A 584 0.42 -41.22 9.13
N ARG A 585 0.86 -42.51 9.00
CA ARG A 585 0.03 -43.70 9.06
C ARG A 585 -1.11 -43.77 8.05
N ASP A 586 -0.96 -43.07 6.94
CA ASP A 586 -1.92 -43.05 5.82
C ASP A 586 -1.60 -44.20 4.85
N LYS A 587 -2.64 -45.03 4.57
CA LYS A 587 -2.57 -46.18 3.65
C LYS A 587 -3.51 -46.02 2.46
N THR A 588 -4.11 -44.83 2.26
CA THR A 588 -5.16 -44.64 1.25
C THR A 588 -4.64 -44.67 -0.18
N GLY A 589 -3.35 -44.45 -0.38
CA GLY A 589 -2.78 -44.30 -1.75
C GLY A 589 -3.11 -42.95 -2.40
N TRP A 590 -3.58 -41.97 -1.62
CA TRP A 590 -3.92 -40.64 -2.09
C TRP A 590 -3.08 -39.60 -1.36
N VAL A 591 -2.79 -38.48 -2.04
CA VAL A 591 -2.01 -37.36 -1.52
C VAL A 591 -2.90 -36.11 -1.54
N SER A 592 -3.08 -35.46 -0.39
CA SER A 592 -3.80 -34.19 -0.34
C SER A 592 -3.06 -33.12 -1.10
N GLU A 593 -3.77 -32.10 -1.56
CA GLU A 593 -3.17 -30.97 -2.25
C GLU A 593 -2.03 -30.32 -1.44
N GLU A 594 -2.24 -30.15 -0.13
CA GLU A 594 -1.21 -29.65 0.77
C GLU A 594 0.06 -30.52 0.78
N ASN A 595 -0.10 -31.84 0.84
CA ASN A 595 1.03 -32.77 0.85
C ASN A 595 1.69 -32.91 -0.53
N LEU A 596 0.91 -32.78 -1.61
CA LEU A 596 1.45 -32.69 -2.97
C LEU A 596 2.30 -31.43 -3.13
N GLN A 597 1.84 -30.30 -2.62
CA GLN A 597 2.60 -29.06 -2.61
C GLN A 597 3.91 -29.19 -1.82
N LYS A 598 3.89 -29.85 -0.64
CA LYS A 598 5.10 -30.19 0.13
C LYS A 598 6.07 -31.04 -0.69
N THR A 599 5.56 -31.96 -1.49
CA THR A 599 6.38 -32.83 -2.34
C THR A 599 6.98 -32.03 -3.49
N LEU A 600 6.19 -31.28 -4.20
CA LEU A 600 6.66 -30.41 -5.29
C LEU A 600 7.73 -29.43 -4.81
N GLN A 601 7.59 -28.92 -3.60
CA GLN A 601 8.55 -28.02 -2.98
C GLN A 601 9.86 -28.73 -2.59
N ALA A 602 9.77 -29.93 -1.99
CA ALA A 602 10.95 -30.69 -1.61
C ALA A 602 11.82 -31.03 -2.83
N PHE A 603 11.22 -31.36 -3.98
CA PHE A 603 11.93 -31.60 -5.22
C PHE A 603 12.29 -30.32 -5.97
N GLY A 604 11.55 -29.23 -5.80
CA GLY A 604 11.84 -27.91 -6.36
C GLY A 604 13.16 -27.29 -5.85
N VAL A 605 13.63 -27.73 -4.68
CA VAL A 605 14.94 -27.35 -4.14
C VAL A 605 16.10 -27.74 -5.08
N ALA A 606 15.93 -28.73 -5.95
CA ALA A 606 16.90 -29.08 -6.99
C ALA A 606 17.23 -27.93 -7.95
N ARG A 607 16.36 -26.94 -8.05
CA ARG A 607 16.57 -25.72 -8.86
C ARG A 607 17.58 -24.74 -8.25
N ARG A 608 17.98 -24.90 -6.99
CA ARG A 608 18.91 -23.99 -6.31
C ARG A 608 20.31 -24.10 -6.88
N LYS A 609 20.63 -23.27 -7.87
CA LYS A 609 22.01 -22.96 -8.26
C LYS A 609 22.61 -21.98 -7.24
N LYS A 610 23.96 -21.97 -7.19
CA LYS A 610 24.76 -20.97 -6.44
C LYS A 610 24.16 -19.58 -6.61
N THR A 611 23.48 -19.09 -5.58
CA THR A 611 22.97 -17.71 -5.58
C THR A 611 24.11 -16.80 -5.16
N LYS A 612 24.39 -15.82 -6.00
CA LYS A 612 25.26 -14.71 -5.64
C LYS A 612 24.41 -13.69 -4.91
N THR A 613 24.72 -13.41 -3.66
CA THR A 613 24.11 -12.28 -2.93
C THR A 613 24.94 -11.04 -3.13
N LEU A 614 24.28 -9.96 -3.50
CA LEU A 614 24.84 -8.63 -3.44
C LEU A 614 24.96 -8.22 -1.95
N ARG A 615 26.17 -7.95 -1.51
CA ARG A 615 26.43 -7.30 -0.23
C ARG A 615 26.97 -5.90 -0.52
N TYR A 616 26.42 -4.92 0.15
CA TYR A 616 26.98 -3.57 0.13
C TYR A 616 28.13 -3.49 1.14
N VAL A 617 29.27 -3.04 0.66
CA VAL A 617 30.43 -2.73 1.50
C VAL A 617 30.62 -1.23 1.48
N ILE A 618 30.70 -0.62 2.66
CA ILE A 618 30.97 0.81 2.79
C ILE A 618 32.40 1.06 2.29
N LYS A 619 32.55 1.83 1.21
CA LYS A 619 33.86 2.19 0.63
C LYS A 619 34.40 3.49 1.18
N ALA A 620 33.51 4.42 1.51
CA ALA A 620 33.89 5.72 2.06
C ALA A 620 32.75 6.28 2.91
N GLU A 621 33.12 7.08 3.87
CA GLU A 621 32.24 7.81 4.77
C GLU A 621 32.51 9.30 4.57
N ASN A 622 31.58 10.02 3.96
CA ASN A 622 31.71 11.46 3.77
C ASN A 622 30.83 12.17 4.80
N LEU A 623 31.48 12.91 5.70
CA LEU A 623 30.77 13.77 6.60
C LEU A 623 30.27 15.00 5.84
N PHE A 624 29.00 15.33 5.96
CA PHE A 624 28.41 16.54 5.39
C PHE A 624 27.57 17.28 6.40
N LYS A 625 27.39 18.56 6.15
CA LYS A 625 26.66 19.46 7.03
C LYS A 625 25.27 19.74 6.45
N ILE A 626 24.25 19.74 7.32
CA ILE A 626 22.89 20.14 7.03
C ILE A 626 22.57 21.32 7.96
N ASN A 627 22.32 22.49 7.42
CA ASN A 627 21.85 23.61 8.22
C ASN A 627 20.32 23.60 8.30
N THR A 628 19.73 23.95 9.45
CA THR A 628 18.26 23.98 9.60
C THR A 628 17.58 24.96 8.66
N THR A 629 18.29 25.97 8.12
CA THR A 629 17.78 26.86 7.05
C THR A 629 17.49 26.14 5.73
N GLN A 630 18.08 24.94 5.54
CA GLN A 630 17.88 24.13 4.34
C GLN A 630 16.65 23.23 4.45
N ILE A 631 15.98 23.21 5.62
CA ILE A 631 14.76 22.46 5.83
C ILE A 631 13.66 23.12 5.04
N LYS A 632 13.09 22.35 4.12
CA LYS A 632 12.13 22.88 3.17
C LYS A 632 10.73 22.98 3.75
N LYS A 633 9.90 23.81 3.09
CA LYS A 633 8.49 23.99 3.45
C LYS A 633 7.78 22.65 3.62
N ASP A 634 7.04 22.56 4.69
CA ASP A 634 6.11 21.46 4.95
C ASP A 634 4.68 21.99 4.94
N SER A 635 3.69 21.15 4.70
CA SER A 635 2.30 21.59 4.69
C SER A 635 1.38 20.55 5.28
N LEU A 636 0.37 21.01 6.00
CA LEU A 636 -0.67 20.17 6.59
C LEU A 636 -2.04 20.65 6.12
N GLY A 637 -2.86 19.73 5.63
CA GLY A 637 -4.23 20.00 5.24
C GLY A 637 -5.17 20.14 6.43
N PHE A 638 -6.21 20.95 6.28
CA PHE A 638 -7.22 21.17 7.31
C PHE A 638 -7.92 19.88 7.74
N GLY A 639 -8.07 18.93 6.82
CA GLY A 639 -8.60 17.60 7.14
C GLY A 639 -7.77 16.83 8.17
N ALA A 640 -6.44 16.94 8.13
CA ALA A 640 -5.55 16.28 9.08
C ALA A 640 -5.65 16.88 10.49
N LEU A 641 -5.83 18.20 10.60
CA LEU A 641 -6.04 18.88 11.88
C LEU A 641 -7.34 18.43 12.57
N ARG A 642 -8.36 18.14 11.78
CA ARG A 642 -9.65 17.66 12.30
C ARG A 642 -9.63 16.22 12.76
N ARG A 643 -8.71 15.40 12.22
CA ARG A 643 -8.58 14.00 12.62
C ARG A 643 -7.82 13.83 13.93
N ASP A 644 -6.52 14.13 13.91
CA ASP A 644 -5.64 13.82 15.05
C ASP A 644 -4.32 14.58 15.06
N SER A 645 -4.12 15.55 14.14
CA SER A 645 -2.89 16.34 14.09
C SER A 645 -3.01 17.63 14.92
N THR A 646 -1.88 18.13 15.39
CA THR A 646 -1.79 19.41 16.11
C THR A 646 -0.77 20.32 15.43
N ILE A 647 -1.09 21.58 15.28
CA ILE A 647 -0.12 22.62 14.94
C ILE A 647 0.28 23.39 16.20
N PHE A 648 1.58 23.59 16.34
CA PHE A 648 2.19 24.43 17.36
C PHE A 648 2.71 25.70 16.70
N PHE A 649 2.37 26.85 17.20
CA PHE A 649 2.76 28.15 16.65
C PHE A 649 2.89 29.19 17.76
N ASP A 650 3.63 30.26 17.49
CA ASP A 650 3.82 31.36 18.45
C ASP A 650 3.25 32.68 17.90
N ASP A 651 3.38 33.73 18.69
CA ASP A 651 2.89 35.07 18.35
C ASP A 651 3.63 35.71 17.15
N TYR A 652 4.84 35.24 16.79
CA TYR A 652 5.51 35.68 15.55
C TYR A 652 4.73 35.21 14.32
N THR A 653 4.17 34.02 14.37
CA THR A 653 3.34 33.46 13.30
C THR A 653 2.10 34.33 13.05
N GLN A 654 1.50 34.88 14.11
CA GLN A 654 0.35 35.79 13.99
C GLN A 654 0.73 37.16 13.44
N LYS A 655 1.99 37.60 13.60
CA LYS A 655 2.51 38.89 13.16
C LYS A 655 3.13 38.87 11.77
N LEU A 656 3.15 37.70 11.09
CA LEU A 656 3.68 37.59 9.75
C LEU A 656 2.86 38.41 8.76
N ASN A 657 3.57 39.14 7.89
CA ASN A 657 2.96 39.99 6.89
C ASN A 657 2.36 39.27 5.67
N GLU A 658 2.42 37.93 5.64
CA GLU A 658 1.85 37.13 4.59
C GLU A 658 0.34 36.95 4.83
N GLU A 659 -0.47 37.72 4.10
CA GLU A 659 -1.92 37.83 4.32
C GLU A 659 -2.69 36.51 4.26
N GLU A 660 -2.27 35.58 3.40
CA GLU A 660 -2.98 34.31 3.26
C GLU A 660 -2.78 33.34 4.45
N ASP A 661 -1.53 33.16 4.97
CA ASP A 661 -1.31 32.27 6.12
C ASP A 661 -1.92 32.86 7.38
N LYS A 662 -1.88 34.19 7.51
CA LYS A 662 -2.54 34.89 8.60
C LYS A 662 -4.06 34.72 8.53
N LYS A 663 -4.63 34.80 7.32
CA LYS A 663 -6.06 34.55 7.09
C LYS A 663 -6.44 33.11 7.38
N LEU A 664 -5.63 32.14 6.92
CA LEU A 664 -5.85 30.72 7.17
C LEU A 664 -5.71 30.37 8.67
N LEU A 665 -4.71 30.92 9.36
CA LEU A 665 -4.55 30.70 10.79
C LEU A 665 -5.72 31.31 11.58
N LYS A 666 -6.18 32.51 11.20
CA LYS A 666 -7.35 33.14 11.79
C LYS A 666 -8.60 32.30 11.57
N GLU A 667 -8.83 31.80 10.36
CA GLU A 667 -9.93 30.90 10.04
C GLU A 667 -9.91 29.63 10.90
N LEU A 668 -8.71 29.04 11.12
CA LEU A 668 -8.55 27.89 12.00
C LEU A 668 -8.83 28.23 13.48
N LEU A 669 -8.43 29.40 13.95
CA LEU A 669 -8.68 29.86 15.33
C LEU A 669 -10.17 30.14 15.59
N GLU A 670 -10.91 30.59 14.57
CA GLU A 670 -12.34 30.87 14.61
C GLU A 670 -13.20 29.62 14.35
N ASP A 671 -12.59 28.50 13.95
CA ASP A 671 -13.33 27.27 13.62
C ASP A 671 -13.70 26.49 14.87
N GLU A 672 -14.90 26.69 15.38
CA GLU A 672 -15.43 25.99 16.55
C GLU A 672 -15.55 24.45 16.37
N THR A 673 -15.43 23.95 15.14
CA THR A 673 -15.51 22.52 14.83
C THR A 673 -14.18 21.79 14.95
N LEU A 674 -13.07 22.53 15.09
CA LEU A 674 -11.77 21.93 15.32
C LEU A 674 -11.67 21.34 16.74
N PRO A 675 -11.04 20.17 16.91
CA PRO A 675 -10.70 19.67 18.23
C PRO A 675 -9.82 20.71 18.97
N ARG A 676 -10.09 20.94 20.24
CA ARG A 676 -9.26 21.87 21.06
C ARG A 676 -7.77 21.52 21.06
N SER A 677 -7.45 20.25 20.79
CA SER A 677 -6.08 19.76 20.70
C SER A 677 -5.41 20.04 19.36
N ALA A 678 -6.15 20.47 18.33
CA ALA A 678 -5.62 20.70 16.99
C ALA A 678 -4.72 21.94 16.90
N LEU A 679 -4.96 22.93 17.76
CA LEU A 679 -4.23 24.18 17.80
C LEU A 679 -3.57 24.35 19.17
N CYS A 680 -2.27 24.62 19.17
CA CYS A 680 -1.52 24.90 20.38
C CYS A 680 -0.69 26.17 20.20
N GLU A 681 -1.20 27.26 20.72
CA GLU A 681 -0.49 28.53 20.74
C GLU A 681 0.55 28.54 21.87
N VAL A 682 1.78 28.89 21.53
CA VAL A 682 2.87 29.09 22.49
C VAL A 682 2.84 30.55 22.92
N LYS A 683 2.25 30.83 24.06
CA LYS A 683 2.03 32.20 24.59
C LYS A 683 3.32 33.00 24.75
N ASN A 684 4.42 32.33 25.07
CA ASN A 684 5.72 32.95 25.18
C ASN A 684 6.58 32.51 23.98
N CYS A 685 6.78 33.42 23.03
CA CYS A 685 7.56 33.14 21.81
C CYS A 685 9.01 32.70 22.11
N TYR A 686 9.58 33.12 23.22
CA TYR A 686 10.93 32.69 23.64
C TYR A 686 10.99 31.21 24.05
N ASN A 687 9.85 30.57 24.27
CA ASN A 687 9.78 29.14 24.59
C ASN A 687 9.73 28.26 23.34
N PHE A 688 9.28 28.81 22.20
CA PHE A 688 9.11 28.01 21.00
C PHE A 688 10.43 27.68 20.31
N LYS A 689 11.50 28.35 20.52
CA LYS A 689 12.91 28.11 20.15
C LYS A 689 13.16 27.20 18.91
N THR A 690 12.27 27.26 17.94
CA THR A 690 12.41 26.56 16.64
C THR A 690 12.46 27.59 15.53
N PRO A 691 13.27 27.37 14.47
CA PRO A 691 13.41 28.34 13.38
C PRO A 691 12.17 28.44 12.47
N VAL A 692 11.22 27.48 12.59
CA VAL A 692 9.99 27.48 11.78
C VAL A 692 8.87 28.33 12.39
N ASN A 693 7.94 28.76 11.54
CA ASN A 693 6.71 29.45 11.96
C ASN A 693 5.77 28.49 12.71
N ILE A 694 5.60 27.27 12.20
CA ILE A 694 4.65 26.26 12.68
C ILE A 694 5.35 24.90 12.74
N THR A 695 5.04 24.11 13.73
CA THR A 695 5.45 22.70 13.82
C THR A 695 4.22 21.81 13.83
N PHE A 696 4.24 20.78 12.99
CA PHE A 696 3.18 19.79 12.90
C PHE A 696 3.52 18.54 13.73
N ALA A 697 2.52 18.00 14.45
CA ALA A 697 2.64 16.73 15.14
C ALA A 697 1.38 15.88 14.92
N ALA A 698 1.55 14.74 14.23
CA ALA A 698 0.47 13.80 13.95
C ALA A 698 0.29 12.77 15.07
N GLN A 699 1.37 12.34 15.71
CA GLN A 699 1.32 11.29 16.73
C GLN A 699 1.11 11.87 18.13
N LYS A 700 0.25 11.21 18.93
CA LYS A 700 -0.02 11.64 20.30
C LYS A 700 1.25 11.75 21.17
N PRO A 701 2.18 10.76 21.17
CA PRO A 701 3.43 10.88 21.94
C PRO A 701 4.28 12.09 21.56
N GLU A 702 4.39 12.40 20.27
CA GLU A 702 5.12 13.58 19.78
C GLU A 702 4.47 14.89 20.25
N ARG A 703 3.13 14.96 20.23
CA ARG A 703 2.38 16.14 20.72
C ARG A 703 2.65 16.40 22.23
N GLU A 704 2.63 15.33 23.02
CA GLU A 704 2.94 15.41 24.44
C GLU A 704 4.38 15.84 24.69
N PHE A 705 5.33 15.32 23.90
CA PHE A 705 6.71 15.73 23.99
C PHE A 705 6.92 17.21 23.66
N ILE A 706 6.32 17.72 22.57
CA ILE A 706 6.41 19.15 22.21
C ILE A 706 5.81 20.02 23.31
N ARG A 707 4.64 19.65 23.86
CA ARG A 707 4.03 20.41 24.96
C ARG A 707 4.96 20.55 26.15
N ARG A 708 5.65 19.46 26.52
CA ARG A 708 6.66 19.50 27.59
C ARG A 708 7.88 20.33 27.21
N LEU A 709 8.32 20.21 25.95
CA LEU A 709 9.52 20.92 25.47
C LEU A 709 9.38 22.44 25.51
N ILE A 710 8.16 22.95 25.26
CA ILE A 710 7.85 24.39 25.27
C ILE A 710 7.44 24.95 26.64
N GLU A 711 7.38 24.15 27.69
CA GLU A 711 7.18 24.63 29.06
C GLU A 711 8.36 25.53 29.50
N ASP A 712 8.08 26.61 30.21
CA ASP A 712 9.06 27.66 30.58
C ASP A 712 10.37 27.09 31.16
N GLU A 713 10.29 26.17 32.07
CA GLU A 713 11.46 25.58 32.72
C GLU A 713 12.29 24.72 31.79
N ASN A 714 11.62 23.97 30.92
CA ASN A 714 12.26 23.06 29.94
C ASN A 714 12.86 23.84 28.78
N ALA A 715 12.14 24.83 28.28
CA ALA A 715 12.59 25.70 27.22
C ALA A 715 13.85 26.52 27.60
N LYS A 716 13.97 26.92 28.89
CA LYS A 716 15.17 27.60 29.39
C LYS A 716 16.43 26.72 29.34
N ALA A 717 16.26 25.41 29.41
CA ALA A 717 17.36 24.43 29.41
C ALA A 717 17.93 24.10 28.01
N ILE A 718 17.36 24.63 26.95
CA ILE A 718 17.76 24.38 25.57
C ILE A 718 18.00 25.68 24.80
N ASP A 719 18.78 25.63 23.72
CA ASP A 719 19.03 26.80 22.87
C ASP A 719 18.06 26.85 21.69
N ALA A 720 17.88 25.73 21.01
CA ALA A 720 16.98 25.59 19.85
C ALA A 720 16.56 24.14 19.67
N TRP A 721 15.49 23.92 18.91
CA TRP A 721 15.07 22.57 18.52
C TRP A 721 14.38 22.56 17.16
N ILE A 722 14.37 21.40 16.52
CA ILE A 722 13.60 21.17 15.30
C ILE A 722 13.00 19.77 15.34
N LYS A 723 11.76 19.67 14.88
CA LYS A 723 11.14 18.40 14.59
C LYS A 723 11.47 17.96 13.17
N SER A 724 11.93 16.74 13.02
CA SER A 724 12.13 16.15 11.71
C SER A 724 10.82 15.97 10.97
N ARG A 725 10.87 16.08 9.66
CA ARG A 725 9.77 15.66 8.81
C ARG A 725 9.68 14.13 8.83
N ASP A 726 8.49 13.60 8.57
CA ASP A 726 8.26 12.15 8.49
C ASP A 726 9.14 11.47 7.43
N VAL A 727 9.56 12.21 6.41
CA VAL A 727 10.37 11.72 5.30
C VAL A 727 11.51 12.69 4.98
N GLY A 728 12.74 12.18 4.91
CA GLY A 728 13.81 12.74 4.11
C GLY A 728 14.71 13.81 4.72
N PHE A 729 14.49 14.33 5.93
CA PHE A 729 15.35 15.38 6.49
C PHE A 729 16.70 14.85 6.96
N TYR A 730 16.70 13.80 7.78
CA TYR A 730 17.88 13.14 8.30
C TYR A 730 17.68 11.62 8.22
N SER A 731 18.65 10.85 7.79
CA SER A 731 18.43 9.42 7.58
C SER A 731 19.54 8.61 8.21
N ILE A 732 19.17 7.65 9.04
CA ILE A 732 20.05 6.66 9.63
C ILE A 732 19.67 5.28 9.10
N GLU A 733 20.60 4.61 8.46
CA GLU A 733 20.37 3.26 7.98
C GLU A 733 20.55 2.25 9.10
N TYR A 734 19.68 1.26 9.14
CA TYR A 734 19.75 0.18 10.11
C TYR A 734 19.36 -1.16 9.50
N SER A 735 19.83 -2.23 10.11
CA SER A 735 19.45 -3.58 9.70
C SER A 735 19.10 -4.41 10.93
N TRP A 736 18.11 -5.28 10.79
CA TRP A 736 17.67 -6.19 11.85
C TRP A 736 17.31 -7.54 11.27
N ARG A 737 17.12 -8.53 12.13
CA ARG A 737 16.59 -9.84 11.74
C ARG A 737 15.19 -10.04 12.27
N LYS A 738 14.32 -10.59 11.42
CA LYS A 738 13.02 -11.11 11.83
C LYS A 738 13.03 -12.61 11.55
N GLY A 739 13.28 -13.40 12.59
CA GLY A 739 13.61 -14.82 12.44
C GLY A 739 14.93 -15.02 11.70
N GLU A 740 14.96 -15.84 10.66
CA GLU A 740 16.18 -16.10 9.85
C GLU A 740 16.47 -15.04 8.76
N HIS A 741 15.62 -14.04 8.60
CA HIS A 741 15.71 -13.11 7.47
C HIS A 741 16.31 -11.76 7.86
N PRO A 742 17.42 -11.32 7.22
CA PRO A 742 17.96 -9.98 7.39
C PRO A 742 17.04 -8.95 6.70
N LYS A 743 16.85 -7.81 7.36
CA LYS A 743 16.09 -6.66 6.88
C LYS A 743 16.95 -5.42 6.95
N GLN A 744 16.72 -4.49 6.01
CA GLN A 744 17.33 -3.16 6.01
C GLN A 744 16.24 -2.12 5.99
N GLY A 745 16.47 -0.99 6.63
CA GLY A 745 15.60 0.16 6.65
C GLY A 745 16.40 1.43 6.91
N SER A 746 15.75 2.55 6.72
CA SER A 746 16.24 3.84 7.19
C SER A 746 15.20 4.48 8.06
N PHE A 747 15.59 5.25 9.05
CA PHE A 747 14.70 6.05 9.85
C PHE A 747 15.25 7.45 10.03
N ASN A 748 14.35 8.37 10.29
CA ASN A 748 14.60 9.77 10.52
C ASN A 748 14.26 10.04 11.99
N PRO A 749 15.21 10.43 12.85
CA PRO A 749 14.91 10.76 14.26
C PRO A 749 13.88 11.86 14.38
N ASP A 750 13.00 11.79 15.35
CA ASP A 750 11.86 12.70 15.48
C ASP A 750 12.27 14.14 15.83
N PHE A 751 13.26 14.33 16.69
CA PHE A 751 13.70 15.67 17.13
C PHE A 751 15.20 15.80 17.21
N PHE A 752 15.68 17.02 16.91
CA PHE A 752 17.04 17.48 17.18
C PHE A 752 16.96 18.71 18.10
N ILE A 753 17.63 18.64 19.24
CA ILE A 753 17.63 19.69 20.26
C ILE A 753 19.05 20.14 20.51
N LYS A 754 19.31 21.45 20.34
CA LYS A 754 20.62 22.06 20.58
C LYS A 754 20.74 22.53 22.01
N ILE A 755 21.85 22.21 22.64
CA ILE A 755 22.22 22.63 24.01
C ILE A 755 23.70 22.96 24.02
N GLY A 756 24.08 24.24 23.92
CA GLY A 756 25.46 24.64 23.70
C GLY A 756 26.08 23.99 22.48
N ASN A 757 27.14 23.21 22.68
CA ASN A 757 27.78 22.42 21.63
C ASN A 757 27.22 20.98 21.52
N ASP A 758 26.22 20.65 22.29
CA ASP A 758 25.61 19.32 22.24
C ASP A 758 24.36 19.31 21.36
N ILE A 759 24.15 18.24 20.63
CA ILE A 759 22.93 17.94 19.90
C ILE A 759 22.31 16.69 20.52
N LEU A 760 21.19 16.89 21.15
CA LEU A 760 20.39 15.80 21.69
C LEU A 760 19.41 15.34 20.62
N VAL A 761 19.53 14.11 20.19
CA VAL A 761 18.70 13.50 19.15
C VAL A 761 17.68 12.58 19.82
N VAL A 762 16.41 12.82 19.57
CA VAL A 762 15.34 12.10 20.24
C VAL A 762 14.50 11.35 19.19
N GLU A 763 14.29 10.07 19.45
CA GLU A 763 13.31 9.22 18.78
C GLU A 763 12.21 8.86 19.78
N ILE A 764 10.95 9.04 19.37
CA ILE A 764 9.78 8.79 20.22
C ILE A 764 9.09 7.50 19.80
N LYS A 765 8.72 6.70 20.79
CA LYS A 765 7.94 5.49 20.60
C LYS A 765 6.83 5.40 21.64
N GLU A 766 5.81 4.61 21.37
CA GLU A 766 4.80 4.27 22.36
C GLU A 766 5.41 3.45 23.51
N ASP A 767 4.78 3.50 24.66
CA ASP A 767 5.15 2.67 25.79
C ASP A 767 5.10 1.18 25.40
N LYS A 768 6.07 0.40 25.86
CA LYS A 768 6.20 -1.04 25.57
C LYS A 768 6.48 -1.39 24.10
N ALA A 769 6.98 -0.47 23.29
CA ALA A 769 7.37 -0.72 21.89
C ALA A 769 8.67 -1.55 21.79
N ILE A 770 8.74 -2.68 22.50
CA ILE A 770 9.89 -3.60 22.52
C ILE A 770 9.82 -4.50 21.29
N THR A 771 10.57 -4.16 20.26
CA THR A 771 10.63 -4.92 19.00
C THR A 771 12.06 -5.04 18.51
N ASP A 772 12.37 -6.10 17.75
CA ASP A 772 13.68 -6.28 17.10
C ASP A 772 14.06 -5.09 16.23
N GLU A 773 13.07 -4.45 15.63
CA GLU A 773 13.26 -3.24 14.82
C GLU A 773 13.71 -2.05 15.67
N ASN A 774 13.08 -1.82 16.83
CA ASN A 774 13.45 -0.72 17.72
C ASN A 774 14.79 -0.98 18.43
N MET A 775 15.09 -2.24 18.75
CA MET A 775 16.44 -2.63 19.19
C MET A 775 17.50 -2.28 18.15
N ALA A 776 17.23 -2.59 16.90
CA ALA A 776 18.13 -2.26 15.80
C ALA A 776 18.26 -0.74 15.61
N LYS A 777 17.16 0.01 15.63
CA LYS A 777 17.19 1.47 15.53
C LYS A 777 18.05 2.09 16.63
N LEU A 778 17.87 1.68 17.88
CA LEU A 778 18.65 2.15 19.01
C LEU A 778 20.15 1.87 18.82
N LYS A 779 20.49 0.62 18.43
CA LYS A 779 21.88 0.19 18.19
C LYS A 779 22.54 0.99 17.08
N TYR A 780 21.90 1.07 15.91
CA TYR A 780 22.47 1.71 14.73
C TYR A 780 22.50 3.24 14.88
N ALA A 781 21.52 3.86 15.54
CA ALA A 781 21.56 5.27 15.83
C ALA A 781 22.75 5.64 16.74
N ARG A 782 22.99 4.88 17.79
CA ARG A 782 24.16 5.09 18.67
C ARG A 782 25.48 4.93 17.89
N GLN A 783 25.61 3.88 17.11
CA GLN A 783 26.80 3.68 16.26
C GLN A 783 26.99 4.81 15.26
N HIS A 784 25.90 5.29 14.67
CA HIS A 784 25.95 6.42 13.73
C HIS A 784 26.44 7.70 14.41
N PHE A 785 25.84 8.09 15.54
CA PHE A 785 26.25 9.30 16.24
C PHE A 785 27.61 9.19 16.92
N ASP A 786 28.02 8.02 17.38
CA ASP A 786 29.40 7.78 17.81
C ASP A 786 30.41 8.02 16.66
N ARG A 787 30.05 7.64 15.45
CA ARG A 787 30.83 7.88 14.25
C ARG A 787 30.87 9.36 13.86
N VAL A 788 29.71 10.03 13.86
CA VAL A 788 29.63 11.49 13.67
C VAL A 788 30.52 12.20 14.69
N ASN A 789 30.45 11.81 15.96
CA ASN A 789 31.27 12.37 17.04
C ASN A 789 32.77 12.15 16.87
N LYS A 790 33.20 11.08 16.15
CA LYS A 790 34.61 10.81 15.84
C LYS A 790 35.09 11.58 14.61
N LEU A 791 34.23 11.83 13.63
CA LEU A 791 34.60 12.48 12.38
C LEU A 791 34.63 14.01 12.48
N GLN A 792 34.07 14.58 13.52
CA GLN A 792 34.08 16.02 13.80
C GLN A 792 34.14 16.30 15.30
N ASN A 793 34.57 17.50 15.68
CA ASN A 793 34.74 17.95 17.07
C ASN A 793 33.95 19.22 17.42
N LYS A 794 33.15 19.74 16.46
CA LYS A 794 32.38 20.98 16.64
C LYS A 794 31.17 20.79 17.54
N GLN A 795 30.57 19.62 17.48
CA GLN A 795 29.34 19.27 18.19
C GLN A 795 29.44 17.85 18.75
N LYS A 796 28.72 17.57 19.83
CA LYS A 796 28.58 16.24 20.43
C LYS A 796 27.14 15.76 20.31
N TYR A 797 26.92 14.62 19.72
CA TYR A 797 25.62 14.01 19.52
C TYR A 797 25.32 12.96 20.58
N TYR A 798 24.10 13.04 21.15
CA TYR A 798 23.58 12.09 22.14
C TYR A 798 22.22 11.60 21.68
N PHE A 799 22.08 10.33 21.36
CA PHE A 799 20.84 9.74 20.94
C PHE A 799 20.04 9.22 22.16
N LYS A 800 18.74 9.52 22.19
CA LYS A 800 17.79 9.06 23.21
C LYS A 800 16.54 8.49 22.54
N LEU A 801 16.09 7.34 23.03
CA LEU A 801 14.83 6.74 22.62
C LEU A 801 13.87 6.87 23.79
N LEU A 802 12.80 7.65 23.63
CA LEU A 802 11.87 8.02 24.67
C LEU A 802 10.47 7.45 24.43
N SER A 803 9.73 7.28 25.51
CA SER A 803 8.29 7.02 25.50
C SER A 803 7.58 7.95 26.50
N PRO A 804 6.26 8.15 26.40
CA PRO A 804 5.52 9.06 27.29
C PRO A 804 5.77 8.82 28.78
N GLU A 805 5.87 7.57 29.23
CA GLU A 805 6.16 7.24 30.63
C GLU A 805 7.50 7.80 31.14
N SER A 806 8.42 8.15 30.24
CA SER A 806 9.76 8.63 30.57
C SER A 806 9.90 10.16 30.59
N TYR A 807 8.91 10.90 30.05
CA TYR A 807 9.04 12.33 29.82
C TYR A 807 9.31 13.15 31.09
N ASP A 808 8.58 12.95 32.19
CA ASP A 808 8.76 13.72 33.43
C ASP A 808 10.19 13.58 33.97
N LYS A 809 10.73 12.37 33.96
CA LYS A 809 12.11 12.11 34.40
C LYS A 809 13.12 12.70 33.43
N PHE A 810 12.90 12.53 32.14
CA PHE A 810 13.76 13.07 31.10
C PHE A 810 13.89 14.59 31.21
N PHE A 811 12.79 15.31 31.29
CA PHE A 811 12.80 16.77 31.43
C PHE A 811 13.39 17.24 32.77
N ALA A 812 13.21 16.48 33.84
CA ALA A 812 13.90 16.76 35.09
C ALA A 812 15.43 16.64 34.96
N PHE A 813 15.93 15.66 34.22
CA PHE A 813 17.37 15.52 33.94
C PHE A 813 17.85 16.62 32.99
N LEU A 814 17.03 17.00 32.01
CA LEU A 814 17.33 18.08 31.06
C LEU A 814 17.56 19.41 31.82
N ARG A 815 16.64 19.79 32.70
CA ARG A 815 16.75 21.01 33.53
C ARG A 815 18.00 21.04 34.43
N LYS A 816 18.46 19.88 34.86
CA LYS A 816 19.69 19.75 35.66
C LYS A 816 20.99 19.67 34.83
N GLY A 817 20.90 19.77 33.50
CA GLY A 817 22.06 19.57 32.60
C GLY A 817 22.57 18.12 32.54
N LYS A 818 21.85 17.17 33.12
CA LYS A 818 22.25 15.73 33.19
C LYS A 818 21.61 14.85 32.12
N TYR A 819 21.09 15.44 31.04
CA TYR A 819 20.46 14.71 29.93
C TYR A 819 21.36 13.63 29.29
N LYS A 820 22.68 13.77 29.38
CA LYS A 820 23.66 12.78 28.91
C LYS A 820 23.54 11.46 29.68
N GLU A 821 23.34 11.55 30.97
CA GLU A 821 23.27 10.42 31.89
C GLU A 821 21.89 9.73 31.87
N PHE A 822 20.88 10.42 31.34
CA PHE A 822 19.52 9.90 31.32
C PHE A 822 19.41 8.69 30.40
N LYS A 823 18.74 7.65 30.87
CA LYS A 823 18.37 6.46 30.14
C LYS A 823 16.90 6.18 30.40
N SER A 824 16.10 6.06 29.33
CA SER A 824 14.69 5.70 29.49
C SER A 824 14.54 4.23 29.87
N LYS A 825 13.38 3.87 30.41
CA LYS A 825 13.05 2.47 30.67
C LYS A 825 13.01 1.69 29.37
N LEU A 826 12.39 2.27 28.31
CA LEU A 826 12.33 1.64 26.99
C LEU A 826 13.73 1.40 26.39
N GLU A 827 14.68 2.33 26.55
CA GLU A 827 16.08 2.09 26.15
C GLU A 827 16.71 0.93 26.94
N ALA A 828 16.43 0.86 28.27
CA ALA A 828 16.96 -0.22 29.08
C ALA A 828 16.38 -1.59 28.71
N ASP A 829 15.11 -1.64 28.32
CA ASP A 829 14.43 -2.87 27.91
C ASP A 829 14.86 -3.31 26.49
N LEU A 830 15.34 -2.40 25.65
CA LEU A 830 15.81 -2.67 24.28
C LEU A 830 17.29 -3.03 24.18
N GLU A 831 18.08 -2.76 25.22
CA GLU A 831 19.51 -3.16 25.29
C GLU A 831 19.68 -4.61 25.71
#